data_f0c0253c443a98cc4338d574dfdd05d5
#
_entry.id   f0c0253c443a98cc4338d574dfdd05d5
#
_cell.length_a   1.000
_cell.length_b   1.000
_cell.length_c   1.000
_cell.angle_alpha   90.00
_cell.angle_beta   90.00
_cell.angle_gamma   90.00
#
_symmetry.space_group_name_H-M   'P 1'
#
loop_
_entity.id
_entity.type
_entity.pdbx_description
1 polymer ?
#
loop_
_entity_poly.entity_id
_entity_poly.type
_entity_poly.pdbx_seq_one_letter_code
_entity_poly.pdbx_strand_id
1 'polypeptide(L)'
;MITAAVATALIAFAIVLPIWRSSLSAPQYPQGLEFVAYGDRVEGDLEEIDSLNHYVGMRPFRTDDLPEMALWPVGIVGAFAAIAVAGFLSARWPLIARLARLYLWLLPVTVLGAIQVRLYQFGHDLDPGAAFRMDGFTPLVIGPTTVWNFTAWSMPGTGIYAMLAAAAVLSFGPRLLARIRPAAAATALIPVLLVGTLTPLAAAETRLDLAALLAAAPDGATITLEPGTYTGNVVIDRPVTIDGAGNASIVGDRTGTVVTIAAPGTTIRGVRVSGSGPGPSGSPAGIRIDADDAVVEGVVVTDSYIGISVASAARVRIVDSHVIGRGGTVSGDDHAVGGDDLAGGGRGDGISLWHVDGVLVRNTTVEGVRDAIFVSFGSGTLIDGNRLMDSRYGVHSMFAGSLTLAENVVRGNLSGAVLMYGGPALILRNQLTDSSSASTGFGLLVKDVADVEAVENVVVRNRVGIHVDGPASGDSPIRFTANTIADNQVGVAFYPSAEAVFMANSFVDNVVQVLQQGRGTADGVRWNDRGHGNHWSTYRGYDNGLGRGTTPHAEGSTIERVLVRAPVLMPLASSPAFRLIRAIEERWSLQRPVLVDPLPLTRSAAPPVPIQAAQPIAGVALAAIGLAATLVSVRALRGGFPTHRPGVAG
;
A
#
# COMPACT_ATOMS: atom_id res chain seq x y z
N MET A 1 45.91 14.63 5.73
CA MET A 1 45.19 13.92 6.82
C MET A 1 43.71 14.25 6.84
N ILE A 2 43.27 15.50 6.88
CA ILE A 2 41.83 15.87 6.90
C ILE A 2 41.04 15.26 5.73
N THR A 3 41.55 15.37 4.49
CA THR A 3 40.88 14.80 3.31
C THR A 3 40.77 13.27 3.36
N ALA A 4 41.72 12.57 3.95
CA ALA A 4 41.66 11.14 4.13
C ALA A 4 40.61 10.77 5.20
N ALA A 5 40.54 11.51 6.30
CA ALA A 5 39.51 11.29 7.33
C ALA A 5 38.08 11.51 6.80
N VAL A 6 37.87 12.60 6.03
CA VAL A 6 36.56 12.86 5.39
C VAL A 6 36.22 11.77 4.37
N ALA A 7 37.17 11.34 3.54
CA ALA A 7 36.91 10.24 2.59
C ALA A 7 36.61 8.91 3.29
N THR A 8 37.30 8.63 4.41
CA THR A 8 37.01 7.46 5.25
C THR A 8 35.57 7.49 5.79
N ALA A 9 35.13 8.64 6.32
CA ALA A 9 33.75 8.80 6.81
C ALA A 9 32.74 8.61 5.68
N LEU A 10 32.98 9.18 4.50
CA LEU A 10 32.06 9.00 3.35
C LEU A 10 31.97 7.55 2.87
N ILE A 11 33.06 6.79 2.87
CA ILE A 11 33.01 5.36 2.55
C ILE A 11 32.33 4.57 3.67
N ALA A 12 32.52 4.92 4.94
CA ALA A 12 31.79 4.31 6.04
C ALA A 12 30.29 4.55 5.93
N PHE A 13 29.86 5.76 5.56
CA PHE A 13 28.44 6.02 5.26
C PHE A 13 27.93 5.23 4.06
N ALA A 14 28.74 5.03 3.01
CA ALA A 14 28.35 4.26 1.84
C ALA A 14 28.03 2.79 2.16
N ILE A 15 28.49 2.24 3.30
CA ILE A 15 28.17 0.87 3.73
C ILE A 15 26.70 0.73 4.08
N VAL A 16 26.13 1.74 4.72
CA VAL A 16 24.74 1.71 5.23
C VAL A 16 23.76 2.43 4.30
N LEU A 17 24.23 3.11 3.27
CA LEU A 17 23.41 3.84 2.32
C LEU A 17 23.08 2.97 1.09
N PRO A 18 21.88 3.15 0.48
CA PRO A 18 21.54 2.46 -0.74
C PRO A 18 22.50 2.81 -1.89
N ILE A 19 22.89 1.80 -2.65
CA ILE A 19 23.77 1.95 -3.84
C ILE A 19 22.98 2.12 -5.12
N TRP A 20 21.74 1.59 -5.16
CA TRP A 20 20.90 1.69 -6.33
C TRP A 20 19.43 1.55 -5.93
N ARG A 21 18.53 2.19 -6.68
CA ARG A 21 17.09 2.06 -6.51
C ARG A 21 16.38 2.05 -7.85
N SER A 22 15.26 1.36 -7.91
CA SER A 22 14.37 1.34 -9.04
C SER A 22 12.94 1.42 -8.56
N SER A 23 12.14 2.26 -9.20
CA SER A 23 10.70 2.34 -9.00
C SER A 23 10.01 1.83 -10.25
N LEU A 24 9.06 0.90 -10.07
CA LEU A 24 8.26 0.31 -11.13
C LEU A 24 6.86 0.90 -11.07
N SER A 25 6.41 1.54 -12.13
CA SER A 25 5.06 2.10 -12.26
C SER A 25 4.26 1.32 -13.29
N ALA A 26 3.03 0.98 -12.94
CA ALA A 26 2.07 0.33 -13.84
C ALA A 26 0.64 0.79 -13.50
N PRO A 27 -0.33 0.65 -14.42
CA PRO A 27 -1.71 1.03 -14.14
C PRO A 27 -2.32 0.33 -12.93
N GLN A 28 -1.93 -0.93 -12.68
CA GLN A 28 -2.35 -1.72 -11.54
C GLN A 28 -1.59 -1.39 -10.23
N TYR A 29 -0.45 -0.72 -10.36
CA TYR A 29 0.36 -0.20 -9.27
C TYR A 29 0.59 1.30 -9.47
N PRO A 30 -0.44 2.14 -9.38
CA PRO A 30 -0.33 3.56 -9.67
C PRO A 30 0.56 4.32 -8.68
N GLN A 31 0.79 3.74 -7.51
CA GLN A 31 1.75 4.25 -6.51
C GLN A 31 3.20 3.86 -6.83
N GLY A 32 3.38 2.95 -7.81
CA GLY A 32 4.65 2.31 -8.09
C GLY A 32 4.99 1.20 -7.10
N LEU A 33 5.94 0.36 -7.51
CA LEU A 33 6.64 -0.56 -6.63
C LEU A 33 8.08 -0.11 -6.59
N GLU A 34 8.70 -0.07 -5.43
CA GLU A 34 10.08 0.36 -5.31
C GLU A 34 10.93 -0.76 -4.72
N PHE A 35 12.14 -0.90 -5.23
CA PHE A 35 13.14 -1.70 -4.57
C PHE A 35 14.49 -1.00 -4.57
N VAL A 36 15.24 -1.25 -3.51
CA VAL A 36 16.46 -0.58 -3.17
C VAL A 36 17.54 -1.61 -2.93
N ALA A 37 18.65 -1.50 -3.64
CA ALA A 37 19.80 -2.35 -3.44
C ALA A 37 20.86 -1.65 -2.57
N TYR A 38 21.26 -2.32 -1.51
CA TYR A 38 22.43 -2.01 -0.71
C TYR A 38 23.62 -2.86 -1.17
N GLY A 39 24.75 -2.71 -0.55
CA GLY A 39 25.92 -3.51 -0.91
C GLY A 39 25.79 -4.99 -0.54
N ASP A 40 24.98 -5.31 0.45
CA ASP A 40 24.85 -6.63 1.08
C ASP A 40 23.43 -7.21 1.03
N ARG A 41 22.42 -6.44 0.61
CA ARG A 41 21.03 -6.86 0.58
C ARG A 41 20.20 -6.04 -0.40
N VAL A 42 19.01 -6.54 -0.71
CA VAL A 42 17.97 -5.83 -1.46
C VAL A 42 16.75 -5.71 -0.56
N GLU A 43 16.09 -4.55 -0.56
CA GLU A 43 14.90 -4.23 0.23
C GLU A 43 13.83 -3.59 -0.68
N GLY A 44 12.55 -3.62 -0.27
CA GLY A 44 11.42 -3.01 -0.98
C GLY A 44 10.32 -4.01 -1.29
N ASP A 45 9.51 -3.70 -2.30
CA ASP A 45 8.32 -4.48 -2.71
C ASP A 45 8.71 -5.74 -3.50
N LEU A 46 9.66 -6.52 -2.98
CA LEU A 46 10.26 -7.66 -3.70
C LEU A 46 9.25 -8.77 -3.98
N GLU A 47 8.33 -9.04 -3.07
CA GLU A 47 7.32 -10.10 -3.24
C GLU A 47 6.35 -9.78 -4.37
N GLU A 48 5.88 -8.51 -4.45
CA GLU A 48 5.04 -8.05 -5.54
C GLU A 48 5.79 -8.05 -6.87
N ILE A 49 7.04 -7.60 -6.86
CA ILE A 49 7.90 -7.61 -8.05
C ILE A 49 8.19 -9.04 -8.48
N ASP A 50 8.48 -9.95 -7.56
CA ASP A 50 8.73 -11.36 -7.87
C ASP A 50 7.47 -12.07 -8.37
N SER A 51 6.31 -11.73 -7.82
CA SER A 51 5.02 -12.18 -8.35
C SER A 51 4.83 -11.74 -9.80
N LEU A 52 5.16 -10.48 -10.13
CA LEU A 52 5.12 -9.97 -11.50
C LEU A 52 6.18 -10.63 -12.38
N ASN A 53 7.39 -10.81 -11.87
CA ASN A 53 8.49 -11.45 -12.55
C ASN A 53 8.14 -12.89 -12.98
N HIS A 54 7.41 -13.62 -12.13
CA HIS A 54 6.97 -14.98 -12.42
C HIS A 54 6.10 -15.05 -13.69
N TYR A 55 5.22 -14.05 -13.94
CA TYR A 55 4.36 -14.04 -15.12
C TYR A 55 5.12 -13.83 -16.43
N VAL A 56 6.18 -13.04 -16.39
CA VAL A 56 7.03 -12.76 -17.55
C VAL A 56 8.23 -13.69 -17.65
N GLY A 57 8.36 -14.65 -16.70
CA GLY A 57 9.43 -15.64 -16.66
C GLY A 57 10.76 -15.11 -16.15
N MET A 58 10.80 -13.94 -15.51
CA MET A 58 12.00 -13.43 -14.85
C MET A 58 12.26 -14.19 -13.55
N ARG A 59 13.53 -14.38 -13.21
CA ARG A 59 13.93 -14.96 -11.92
C ARG A 59 13.59 -14.01 -10.75
N PRO A 60 13.27 -14.54 -9.56
CA PRO A 60 13.04 -13.73 -8.38
C PRO A 60 14.30 -12.97 -7.94
N PHE A 61 14.12 -11.80 -7.36
CA PHE A 61 15.19 -10.96 -6.79
C PHE A 61 15.55 -11.41 -5.37
N ARG A 62 16.23 -12.55 -5.24
CA ARG A 62 16.69 -13.04 -3.93
C ARG A 62 18.14 -12.64 -3.69
N THR A 63 18.44 -12.18 -2.47
CA THR A 63 19.80 -11.80 -2.06
C THR A 63 20.80 -12.96 -2.27
N ASP A 64 20.37 -14.19 -2.01
CA ASP A 64 21.20 -15.40 -2.17
C ASP A 64 21.55 -15.71 -3.63
N ASP A 65 20.77 -15.22 -4.59
CA ASP A 65 21.00 -15.38 -6.02
C ASP A 65 21.91 -14.29 -6.62
N LEU A 66 22.45 -13.38 -5.77
CA LEU A 66 23.29 -12.26 -6.17
C LEU A 66 24.74 -12.42 -5.64
N PRO A 67 25.56 -13.29 -6.25
CA PRO A 67 26.92 -13.60 -5.77
C PRO A 67 27.84 -12.40 -5.74
N GLU A 68 27.56 -11.33 -6.51
CA GLU A 68 28.29 -10.08 -6.49
C GLU A 68 28.18 -9.34 -5.15
N MET A 69 27.13 -9.55 -4.37
CA MET A 69 26.99 -8.98 -3.04
C MET A 69 28.05 -9.52 -2.07
N ALA A 70 28.49 -10.76 -2.24
CA ALA A 70 29.60 -11.34 -1.48
C ALA A 70 30.94 -10.60 -1.72
N LEU A 71 31.09 -9.89 -2.85
CA LEU A 71 32.27 -9.10 -3.15
C LEU A 71 32.26 -7.69 -2.55
N TRP A 72 31.09 -7.25 -2.04
CA TRP A 72 30.95 -5.92 -1.45
C TRP A 72 31.91 -5.63 -0.29
N PRO A 73 32.07 -6.51 0.71
CA PRO A 73 33.05 -6.29 1.78
C PRO A 73 34.47 -6.13 1.26
N VAL A 74 34.84 -6.90 0.21
CA VAL A 74 36.17 -6.82 -0.41
C VAL A 74 36.38 -5.46 -1.09
N GLY A 75 35.37 -4.95 -1.81
CA GLY A 75 35.39 -3.63 -2.41
C GLY A 75 35.56 -2.51 -1.38
N ILE A 76 34.83 -2.58 -0.27
CA ILE A 76 34.90 -1.62 0.81
C ILE A 76 36.27 -1.65 1.53
N VAL A 77 36.78 -2.83 1.86
CA VAL A 77 38.12 -2.98 2.44
C VAL A 77 39.18 -2.39 1.50
N GLY A 78 39.06 -2.67 0.18
CA GLY A 78 39.89 -2.07 -0.86
C GLY A 78 39.79 -0.55 -0.88
N ALA A 79 38.62 0.02 -0.68
CA ALA A 79 38.42 1.47 -0.62
C ALA A 79 39.15 2.12 0.60
N PHE A 80 39.01 1.51 1.78
CA PHE A 80 39.75 1.96 2.97
C PHE A 80 41.29 1.87 2.78
N ALA A 81 41.77 0.78 2.21
CA ALA A 81 43.16 0.60 1.89
C ALA A 81 43.64 1.64 0.87
N ALA A 82 42.84 1.92 -0.16
CA ALA A 82 43.16 2.96 -1.15
C ALA A 82 43.20 4.36 -0.53
N ILE A 83 42.31 4.69 0.38
CA ILE A 83 42.32 5.96 1.13
C ILE A 83 43.60 6.07 1.98
N ALA A 84 43.94 5.00 2.70
CA ALA A 84 45.18 4.98 3.50
C ALA A 84 46.42 5.16 2.64
N VAL A 85 46.54 4.43 1.53
CA VAL A 85 47.68 4.58 0.57
C VAL A 85 47.72 5.98 -0.02
N ALA A 86 46.59 6.49 -0.51
CA ALA A 86 46.56 7.84 -1.13
C ALA A 86 46.78 8.96 -0.10
N GLY A 87 46.36 8.78 1.15
CA GLY A 87 46.52 9.76 2.23
C GLY A 87 47.92 9.81 2.83
N PHE A 88 48.52 8.64 3.10
CA PHE A 88 49.77 8.54 3.86
C PHE A 88 51.01 8.30 2.97
N LEU A 89 50.88 7.62 1.83
CA LEU A 89 52.04 7.23 0.99
C LEU A 89 52.19 8.09 -0.24
N SER A 90 51.38 9.15 -0.43
CA SER A 90 51.37 9.98 -1.64
C SER A 90 52.71 10.70 -1.89
N ALA A 91 53.46 11.05 -0.85
CA ALA A 91 54.77 11.74 -0.97
C ALA A 91 55.89 10.77 -1.37
N ARG A 92 55.82 9.51 -0.91
CA ARG A 92 56.90 8.52 -1.10
C ARG A 92 56.67 7.69 -2.37
N TRP A 93 55.40 7.39 -2.71
CA TRP A 93 55.04 6.51 -3.82
C TRP A 93 53.90 7.11 -4.66
N PRO A 94 54.17 8.15 -5.44
CA PRO A 94 53.12 8.93 -6.11
C PRO A 94 52.35 8.14 -7.17
N LEU A 95 52.95 7.13 -7.79
CA LEU A 95 52.26 6.24 -8.75
C LEU A 95 51.23 5.39 -8.06
N ILE A 96 51.58 4.76 -6.94
CA ILE A 96 50.67 3.91 -6.16
C ILE A 96 49.49 4.76 -5.61
N ALA A 97 49.77 5.97 -5.15
CA ALA A 97 48.74 6.89 -4.70
C ALA A 97 47.79 7.33 -5.85
N ARG A 98 48.29 7.43 -7.10
CA ARG A 98 47.43 7.69 -8.27
C ARG A 98 46.54 6.48 -8.58
N LEU A 99 47.08 5.27 -8.55
CA LEU A 99 46.33 4.04 -8.75
C LEU A 99 45.25 3.83 -7.66
N ALA A 100 45.60 4.15 -6.41
CA ALA A 100 44.63 4.09 -5.31
C ALA A 100 43.47 5.10 -5.49
N ARG A 101 43.73 6.31 -5.99
CA ARG A 101 42.64 7.24 -6.33
C ARG A 101 41.84 6.77 -7.53
N LEU A 102 42.49 6.21 -8.55
CA LEU A 102 41.80 5.64 -9.70
C LEU A 102 40.84 4.52 -9.27
N TYR A 103 41.27 3.64 -8.36
CA TYR A 103 40.43 2.60 -7.78
C TYR A 103 39.12 3.18 -7.16
N LEU A 104 39.27 4.27 -6.37
CA LEU A 104 38.07 4.91 -5.76
C LEU A 104 37.11 5.51 -6.80
N TRP A 105 37.60 5.98 -7.94
CA TRP A 105 36.77 6.44 -9.04
C TRP A 105 36.12 5.31 -9.82
N LEU A 106 36.82 4.17 -9.96
CA LEU A 106 36.32 3.01 -10.68
C LEU A 106 35.36 2.20 -9.84
N LEU A 107 35.44 2.19 -8.50
CA LEU A 107 34.61 1.39 -7.62
C LEU A 107 33.10 1.63 -7.85
N PRO A 108 32.56 2.86 -7.81
CA PRO A 108 31.14 3.08 -8.10
C PRO A 108 30.75 2.73 -9.54
N VAL A 109 31.64 2.87 -10.50
CA VAL A 109 31.40 2.49 -11.90
C VAL A 109 31.32 0.97 -12.05
N THR A 110 32.20 0.23 -11.38
CA THR A 110 32.16 -1.24 -11.39
C THR A 110 30.93 -1.78 -10.69
N VAL A 111 30.49 -1.16 -9.60
CA VAL A 111 29.25 -1.52 -8.90
C VAL A 111 28.04 -1.32 -9.81
N LEU A 112 27.89 -0.16 -10.44
CA LEU A 112 26.79 0.09 -11.37
C LEU A 112 26.88 -0.81 -12.61
N GLY A 113 28.07 -1.09 -13.09
CA GLY A 113 28.29 -2.03 -14.19
C GLY A 113 27.89 -3.46 -13.84
N ALA A 114 28.16 -3.93 -12.63
CA ALA A 114 27.73 -5.24 -12.16
C ALA A 114 26.18 -5.32 -12.08
N ILE A 115 25.53 -4.27 -11.55
CA ILE A 115 24.08 -4.18 -11.55
C ILE A 115 23.52 -4.21 -12.98
N GLN A 116 24.12 -3.48 -13.94
CA GLN A 116 23.66 -3.50 -15.33
C GLN A 116 23.77 -4.87 -15.98
N VAL A 117 24.89 -5.59 -15.72
CA VAL A 117 25.06 -6.97 -16.22
C VAL A 117 24.00 -7.88 -15.63
N ARG A 118 23.69 -7.74 -14.35
CA ARG A 118 22.65 -8.53 -13.70
C ARG A 118 21.26 -8.22 -14.27
N LEU A 119 20.92 -6.94 -14.45
CA LEU A 119 19.66 -6.54 -15.07
C LEU A 119 19.52 -7.09 -16.50
N TYR A 120 20.61 -7.12 -17.27
CA TYR A 120 20.63 -7.76 -18.57
C TYR A 120 20.30 -9.26 -18.47
N GLN A 121 20.92 -9.97 -17.53
CA GLN A 121 20.67 -11.41 -17.33
C GLN A 121 19.21 -11.66 -16.93
N PHE A 122 18.66 -10.88 -15.99
CA PHE A 122 17.26 -11.01 -15.57
C PHE A 122 16.28 -10.81 -16.74
N GLY A 123 16.53 -9.86 -17.62
CA GLY A 123 15.65 -9.59 -18.75
C GLY A 123 15.84 -10.51 -19.96
N HIS A 124 16.90 -11.35 -20.02
CA HIS A 124 17.19 -12.24 -21.15
C HIS A 124 17.15 -13.73 -20.79
N ASP A 125 17.27 -14.08 -19.52
CA ASP A 125 17.18 -15.46 -19.05
C ASP A 125 15.75 -15.72 -18.53
N LEU A 126 14.79 -15.67 -19.46
CA LEU A 126 13.37 -15.83 -19.18
C LEU A 126 12.96 -17.29 -19.25
N ASP A 127 12.07 -17.73 -18.34
CA ASP A 127 11.48 -19.06 -18.34
C ASP A 127 10.56 -19.24 -19.56
N PRO A 128 10.84 -20.17 -20.48
CA PRO A 128 9.98 -20.42 -21.63
C PRO A 128 8.60 -21.00 -21.25
N GLY A 129 8.43 -21.45 -20.01
CA GLY A 129 7.16 -21.92 -19.44
C GLY A 129 6.30 -20.81 -18.81
N ALA A 130 6.76 -19.56 -18.83
CA ALA A 130 6.02 -18.43 -18.26
C ALA A 130 4.65 -18.22 -18.89
N ALA A 131 3.71 -17.66 -18.10
CA ALA A 131 2.35 -17.39 -18.55
C ALA A 131 2.30 -16.41 -19.73
N PHE A 132 3.21 -15.43 -19.74
CA PHE A 132 3.37 -14.48 -20.84
C PHE A 132 4.73 -14.66 -21.51
N ARG A 133 4.70 -15.04 -22.79
CA ARG A 133 5.92 -15.11 -23.60
C ARG A 133 6.26 -13.74 -24.12
N MET A 134 7.48 -13.30 -23.86
CA MET A 134 8.00 -12.04 -24.35
C MET A 134 9.42 -12.19 -24.86
N ASP A 135 9.83 -11.29 -25.75
CA ASP A 135 11.22 -11.20 -26.17
C ASP A 135 12.07 -10.62 -25.03
N GLY A 136 13.34 -11.04 -24.98
CA GLY A 136 14.28 -10.51 -24.00
C GLY A 136 14.39 -8.97 -24.06
N PHE A 137 14.48 -8.34 -22.90
CA PHE A 137 14.62 -6.89 -22.76
C PHE A 137 15.76 -6.55 -21.79
N THR A 138 16.25 -5.31 -21.86
CA THR A 138 17.34 -4.86 -20.99
C THR A 138 16.88 -3.73 -20.10
N PRO A 139 16.58 -3.96 -18.81
CA PRO A 139 16.40 -2.89 -17.85
C PRO A 139 17.67 -2.05 -17.72
N LEU A 140 17.50 -0.73 -17.67
CA LEU A 140 18.63 0.20 -17.53
C LEU A 140 18.96 0.43 -16.06
N VAL A 141 20.25 0.44 -15.73
CA VAL A 141 20.73 0.80 -14.38
C VAL A 141 20.49 2.28 -14.05
N ILE A 142 20.38 3.13 -15.06
CA ILE A 142 20.04 4.55 -14.94
C ILE A 142 19.05 4.94 -16.03
N GLY A 143 17.91 5.47 -15.64
CA GLY A 143 16.88 5.96 -16.55
C GLY A 143 15.64 5.06 -16.63
N PRO A 144 14.70 5.40 -17.52
CA PRO A 144 13.46 4.66 -17.69
C PRO A 144 13.64 3.42 -18.55
N THR A 145 12.94 2.35 -18.20
CA THR A 145 12.76 1.16 -19.01
C THR A 145 11.28 0.84 -19.06
N THR A 146 10.69 0.78 -20.25
CA THR A 146 9.27 0.45 -20.41
C THR A 146 9.13 -0.93 -21.03
N VAL A 147 8.37 -1.80 -20.36
CA VAL A 147 8.02 -3.15 -20.81
C VAL A 147 6.50 -3.27 -20.72
N TRP A 148 5.82 -3.33 -21.87
CA TRP A 148 4.37 -3.28 -21.98
C TRP A 148 3.79 -2.04 -21.29
N ASN A 149 2.97 -2.25 -20.25
CA ASN A 149 2.35 -1.20 -19.42
C ASN A 149 3.12 -0.89 -18.14
N PHE A 150 4.30 -1.52 -17.96
CA PHE A 150 5.19 -1.25 -16.84
C PHE A 150 6.29 -0.27 -17.26
N THR A 151 6.54 0.74 -16.44
CA THR A 151 7.68 1.65 -16.59
C THR A 151 8.51 1.60 -15.33
N ALA A 152 9.74 1.09 -15.45
CA ALA A 152 10.73 1.13 -14.38
C ALA A 152 11.58 2.39 -14.52
N TRP A 153 11.80 3.11 -13.42
CA TRP A 153 12.71 4.24 -13.35
C TRP A 153 13.82 3.92 -12.38
N SER A 154 15.03 3.80 -12.89
CA SER A 154 16.20 3.37 -12.12
C SER A 154 17.19 4.50 -11.93
N MET A 155 17.82 4.58 -10.75
CA MET A 155 18.85 5.61 -10.45
C MET A 155 19.85 5.12 -9.40
N PRO A 156 21.10 5.70 -9.44
CA PRO A 156 22.08 5.46 -8.39
C PRO A 156 21.57 5.93 -7.02
N GLY A 157 21.81 5.13 -6.00
CA GLY A 157 21.50 5.47 -4.62
C GLY A 157 22.52 6.43 -4.00
N THR A 158 22.19 6.94 -2.81
CA THR A 158 23.02 7.90 -2.06
C THR A 158 24.41 7.35 -1.72
N GLY A 159 24.57 6.03 -1.59
CA GLY A 159 25.86 5.36 -1.38
C GLY A 159 26.84 5.57 -2.54
N ILE A 160 26.37 5.52 -3.79
CA ILE A 160 27.20 5.82 -4.97
C ILE A 160 27.71 7.27 -4.93
N TYR A 161 26.84 8.21 -4.59
CA TYR A 161 27.26 9.62 -4.46
C TYR A 161 28.24 9.83 -3.32
N ALA A 162 28.10 9.10 -2.21
CA ALA A 162 29.07 9.13 -1.11
C ALA A 162 30.45 8.60 -1.55
N MET A 163 30.49 7.49 -2.32
CA MET A 163 31.73 6.96 -2.90
C MET A 163 32.38 7.95 -3.87
N LEU A 164 31.61 8.56 -4.78
CA LEU A 164 32.10 9.59 -5.69
C LEU A 164 32.62 10.82 -4.94
N ALA A 165 31.92 11.25 -3.89
CA ALA A 165 32.35 12.34 -3.03
C ALA A 165 33.68 12.01 -2.31
N ALA A 166 33.85 10.78 -1.81
CA ALA A 166 35.09 10.32 -1.20
C ALA A 166 36.26 10.36 -2.20
N ALA A 167 36.06 9.88 -3.43
CA ALA A 167 37.05 9.95 -4.51
C ALA A 167 37.42 11.40 -4.87
N ALA A 168 36.42 12.28 -4.96
CA ALA A 168 36.60 13.69 -5.25
C ALA A 168 37.37 14.44 -4.14
N VAL A 169 36.98 14.22 -2.88
CA VAL A 169 37.66 14.82 -1.70
C VAL A 169 39.10 14.39 -1.65
N LEU A 170 39.42 13.12 -1.91
CA LEU A 170 40.79 12.63 -1.88
C LEU A 170 41.65 13.11 -3.08
N SER A 171 41.00 13.35 -4.23
CA SER A 171 41.69 13.78 -5.47
C SER A 171 41.90 15.28 -5.52
N PHE A 172 40.93 16.08 -5.11
CA PHE A 172 40.90 17.54 -5.28
C PHE A 172 41.07 18.31 -3.97
N GLY A 173 40.65 17.72 -2.85
CA GLY A 173 40.65 18.33 -1.52
C GLY A 173 42.03 18.85 -1.07
N PRO A 174 43.15 18.13 -1.28
CA PRO A 174 44.47 18.64 -0.93
C PRO A 174 44.84 19.92 -1.67
N ARG A 175 44.46 20.06 -2.96
CA ARG A 175 44.68 21.27 -3.75
C ARG A 175 43.81 22.44 -3.32
N LEU A 176 42.55 22.13 -2.89
CA LEU A 176 41.59 23.13 -2.40
C LEU A 176 42.03 23.67 -1.04
N LEU A 177 42.42 22.79 -0.11
CA LEU A 177 42.92 23.16 1.22
C LEU A 177 44.19 23.97 1.16
N ALA A 178 45.06 23.71 0.18
CA ALA A 178 46.27 24.51 -0.03
C ALA A 178 45.98 25.95 -0.47
N ARG A 179 44.80 26.26 -0.99
CA ARG A 179 44.36 27.61 -1.40
C ARG A 179 43.64 28.39 -0.30
N ILE A 180 43.20 27.71 0.79
CA ILE A 180 42.51 28.34 1.91
C ILE A 180 43.56 28.76 2.95
N ARG A 181 43.63 30.06 3.28
CA ARG A 181 44.53 30.59 4.32
C ARG A 181 44.24 29.95 5.68
N PRO A 182 45.27 29.68 6.51
CA PRO A 182 45.14 28.83 7.71
C PRO A 182 44.30 29.40 8.88
N ALA A 183 43.67 30.58 8.74
CA ALA A 183 42.92 31.22 9.85
C ALA A 183 41.47 30.72 10.06
N ALA A 184 40.91 29.93 9.15
CA ALA A 184 39.50 29.51 9.24
C ALA A 184 39.31 28.00 9.48
N ALA A 185 40.36 27.22 9.60
CA ALA A 185 40.24 25.74 9.65
C ALA A 185 40.15 25.14 11.07
N ALA A 186 40.15 25.97 12.12
CA ALA A 186 40.19 25.44 13.50
C ALA A 186 38.84 25.32 14.22
N THR A 187 37.74 25.78 13.61
CA THR A 187 36.44 25.86 14.33
C THR A 187 35.31 24.99 13.76
N ALA A 188 35.55 24.09 12.81
CA ALA A 188 34.52 23.30 12.17
C ALA A 188 34.63 21.78 12.36
N LEU A 189 35.34 21.33 13.38
CA LEU A 189 35.48 19.91 13.71
C LEU A 189 35.23 19.69 15.19
N ILE A 190 33.97 19.42 15.54
CA ILE A 190 33.39 18.73 16.70
C ILE A 190 32.01 19.39 16.89
N PRO A 191 30.84 18.71 16.86
CA PRO A 191 30.55 17.46 17.52
C PRO A 191 29.69 16.49 16.70
N VAL A 192 30.20 15.38 16.32
CA VAL A 192 29.37 14.20 16.02
C VAL A 192 30.06 13.01 16.65
N LEU A 193 29.98 12.95 17.95
CA LEU A 193 30.25 11.71 18.70
C LEU A 193 29.79 11.95 20.15
N LEU A 194 28.74 11.30 20.51
CA LEU A 194 28.14 10.97 21.79
C LEU A 194 26.67 11.40 21.89
N VAL A 195 25.82 10.71 21.14
CA VAL A 195 24.54 10.31 21.68
C VAL A 195 24.59 8.79 21.77
N GLY A 196 25.30 8.29 22.76
CA GLY A 196 25.07 6.99 23.29
C GLY A 196 23.71 7.07 24.00
N THR A 197 22.69 6.51 23.37
CA THR A 197 21.40 6.27 24.00
C THR A 197 21.63 5.35 25.19
N LEU A 198 21.58 5.90 26.40
CA LEU A 198 21.26 5.15 27.60
C LEU A 198 19.81 4.66 27.40
N THR A 199 19.64 3.52 26.77
CA THR A 199 18.41 2.77 26.90
C THR A 199 18.28 2.41 28.37
N PRO A 200 17.19 2.78 29.04
CA PRO A 200 16.93 2.26 30.36
C PRO A 200 16.91 0.74 30.23
N LEU A 201 17.71 0.07 31.05
CA LEU A 201 17.65 -1.37 31.19
C LEU A 201 16.25 -1.68 31.74
N ALA A 202 15.33 -2.01 30.84
CA ALA A 202 14.01 -2.50 31.21
C ALA A 202 14.25 -3.75 32.06
N ALA A 203 13.68 -3.76 33.24
CA ALA A 203 13.70 -4.95 34.09
C ALA A 203 13.21 -6.12 33.25
N ALA A 204 13.98 -7.20 33.17
CA ALA A 204 13.60 -8.38 32.43
C ALA A 204 12.31 -8.93 33.04
N GLU A 205 11.18 -8.77 32.36
CA GLU A 205 9.94 -9.42 32.75
C GLU A 205 10.18 -10.93 32.72
N THR A 206 9.81 -11.59 33.80
CA THR A 206 9.89 -13.06 33.89
C THR A 206 8.85 -13.62 32.93
N ARG A 207 9.30 -14.12 31.79
CA ARG A 207 8.42 -14.76 30.79
C ARG A 207 8.26 -16.23 31.13
N LEU A 208 7.03 -16.74 30.99
CA LEU A 208 6.71 -18.15 31.15
C LEU A 208 7.11 -18.93 29.90
N ASP A 209 7.51 -20.17 30.05
CA ASP A 209 7.98 -21.01 28.93
C ASP A 209 6.81 -21.74 28.25
N LEU A 210 6.31 -21.20 27.14
CA LEU A 210 5.27 -21.85 26.36
C LEU A 210 5.78 -23.12 25.67
N ALA A 211 7.05 -23.17 25.26
CA ALA A 211 7.60 -24.34 24.61
C ALA A 211 7.65 -25.56 25.52
N ALA A 212 7.96 -25.35 26.83
CA ALA A 212 7.91 -26.41 27.83
C ALA A 212 6.48 -26.96 28.04
N LEU A 213 5.45 -26.09 28.03
CA LEU A 213 4.05 -26.51 28.13
C LEU A 213 3.62 -27.32 26.91
N LEU A 214 4.00 -26.90 25.72
CA LEU A 214 3.74 -27.62 24.48
C LEU A 214 4.42 -28.99 24.46
N ALA A 215 5.69 -29.08 24.89
CA ALA A 215 6.42 -30.33 24.92
C ALA A 215 5.81 -31.35 25.86
N ALA A 216 5.20 -30.90 26.96
CA ALA A 216 4.59 -31.77 28.00
C ALA A 216 3.15 -32.18 27.63
N ALA A 217 2.48 -31.50 26.71
CA ALA A 217 1.09 -31.73 26.36
C ALA A 217 0.91 -32.97 25.45
N PRO A 218 -0.01 -33.89 25.70
CA PRO A 218 -0.39 -34.93 24.73
C PRO A 218 -1.24 -34.37 23.61
N ASP A 219 -1.33 -35.13 22.50
CA ASP A 219 -2.19 -34.80 21.39
C ASP A 219 -3.65 -34.60 21.83
N GLY A 220 -4.30 -33.58 21.30
CA GLY A 220 -5.68 -33.20 21.64
C GLY A 220 -5.84 -32.50 22.99
N ALA A 221 -4.74 -32.23 23.72
CA ALA A 221 -4.82 -31.54 25.01
C ALA A 221 -5.28 -30.09 24.88
N THR A 222 -5.96 -29.61 25.92
CA THR A 222 -6.20 -28.18 26.13
C THR A 222 -5.20 -27.65 27.13
N ILE A 223 -4.36 -26.71 26.67
CA ILE A 223 -3.40 -25.98 27.47
C ILE A 223 -4.02 -24.65 27.87
N THR A 224 -4.53 -24.56 29.10
CA THR A 224 -5.02 -23.29 29.64
C THR A 224 -3.84 -22.49 30.16
N LEU A 225 -3.62 -21.33 29.62
CA LEU A 225 -2.54 -20.42 29.99
C LEU A 225 -2.95 -19.59 31.22
N GLU A 226 -2.11 -19.55 32.22
CA GLU A 226 -2.27 -18.62 33.34
C GLU A 226 -2.05 -17.17 32.88
N PRO A 227 -2.64 -16.17 33.56
CA PRO A 227 -2.38 -14.77 33.25
C PRO A 227 -0.88 -14.46 33.32
N GLY A 228 -0.33 -13.90 32.25
CA GLY A 228 1.10 -13.58 32.18
C GLY A 228 1.64 -13.47 30.78
N THR A 229 2.96 -13.26 30.69
CA THR A 229 3.67 -13.14 29.40
C THR A 229 4.47 -14.42 29.15
N TYR A 230 4.23 -15.02 27.99
CA TYR A 230 4.86 -16.25 27.53
C TYR A 230 5.89 -15.93 26.44
N THR A 231 6.98 -16.70 26.41
CA THR A 231 7.97 -16.62 25.33
C THR A 231 7.38 -17.16 24.03
N GLY A 232 7.42 -16.35 22.98
CA GLY A 232 7.04 -16.70 21.62
C GLY A 232 8.15 -17.39 20.84
N ASN A 233 8.05 -17.33 19.50
CA ASN A 233 8.88 -18.04 18.53
C ASN A 233 8.76 -19.56 18.72
N VAL A 234 7.53 -20.02 18.89
CA VAL A 234 7.20 -21.43 19.12
C VAL A 234 6.55 -22.06 17.90
N VAL A 235 6.80 -23.35 17.70
CA VAL A 235 6.14 -24.16 16.70
C VAL A 235 5.23 -25.16 17.40
N ILE A 236 3.95 -25.20 16.99
CA ILE A 236 2.95 -26.15 17.45
C ILE A 236 2.90 -27.29 16.45
N ASP A 237 3.57 -28.38 16.75
CA ASP A 237 3.79 -29.55 15.88
C ASP A 237 2.83 -30.71 16.17
N ARG A 238 1.86 -30.51 17.06
CA ARG A 238 0.84 -31.48 17.43
C ARG A 238 -0.54 -30.82 17.62
N PRO A 239 -1.64 -31.53 17.43
CA PRO A 239 -2.98 -30.97 17.60
C PRO A 239 -3.23 -30.67 19.09
N VAL A 240 -3.32 -29.40 19.44
CA VAL A 240 -3.62 -28.93 20.80
C VAL A 240 -4.55 -27.71 20.74
N THR A 241 -5.22 -27.43 21.85
CA THR A 241 -5.94 -26.17 22.07
C THR A 241 -5.14 -25.32 23.06
N ILE A 242 -4.72 -24.13 22.63
CA ILE A 242 -4.13 -23.11 23.53
C ILE A 242 -5.25 -22.13 23.89
N ASP A 243 -5.55 -22.02 25.18
CA ASP A 243 -6.58 -21.13 25.70
C ASP A 243 -5.97 -20.13 26.69
N GLY A 244 -5.91 -18.86 26.28
CA GLY A 244 -5.37 -17.78 27.13
C GLY A 244 -6.42 -17.07 27.98
N ALA A 245 -7.69 -17.47 27.90
CA ALA A 245 -8.80 -16.86 28.64
C ALA A 245 -8.85 -15.31 28.58
N GLY A 246 -8.25 -14.70 27.57
CA GLY A 246 -8.14 -13.24 27.36
C GLY A 246 -7.03 -12.55 28.18
N ASN A 247 -6.28 -13.26 29.02
CA ASN A 247 -5.32 -12.68 29.98
C ASN A 247 -3.85 -13.12 29.74
N ALA A 248 -3.60 -13.99 28.77
CA ALA A 248 -2.26 -14.43 28.41
C ALA A 248 -1.72 -13.68 27.19
N SER A 249 -0.44 -13.36 27.21
CA SER A 249 0.26 -12.72 26.10
C SER A 249 1.44 -13.58 25.65
N ILE A 250 1.56 -13.83 24.35
CA ILE A 250 2.68 -14.54 23.72
C ILE A 250 3.52 -13.48 23.00
N VAL A 251 4.77 -13.31 23.42
CA VAL A 251 5.63 -12.24 22.91
C VAL A 251 6.88 -12.82 22.27
N GLY A 252 7.06 -12.53 20.98
CA GLY A 252 8.25 -12.93 20.24
C GLY A 252 9.51 -12.14 20.61
N ASP A 253 10.61 -12.56 20.06
CA ASP A 253 11.94 -11.97 20.25
C ASP A 253 12.32 -10.95 19.15
N ARG A 254 11.39 -10.62 18.27
CA ARG A 254 11.56 -9.73 17.10
C ARG A 254 12.50 -10.27 16.00
N THR A 255 12.70 -11.58 15.93
CA THR A 255 13.57 -12.19 14.90
C THR A 255 12.80 -12.96 13.83
N GLY A 256 11.58 -13.44 14.12
CA GLY A 256 10.80 -14.28 13.22
C GLY A 256 9.32 -14.29 13.56
N THR A 257 8.62 -15.35 13.17
CA THR A 257 7.22 -15.60 13.51
C THR A 257 7.07 -15.94 14.99
N VAL A 258 6.02 -15.38 15.62
CA VAL A 258 5.81 -15.56 17.07
C VAL A 258 5.21 -16.92 17.39
N VAL A 259 4.18 -17.35 16.64
CA VAL A 259 3.55 -18.66 16.76
C VAL A 259 3.38 -19.28 15.40
N THR A 260 3.92 -20.47 15.19
CA THR A 260 3.70 -21.26 13.96
C THR A 260 2.83 -22.47 14.28
N ILE A 261 1.69 -22.60 13.60
CA ILE A 261 0.79 -23.76 13.67
C ILE A 261 1.14 -24.71 12.52
N ALA A 262 1.81 -25.82 12.84
CA ALA A 262 2.25 -26.84 11.89
C ALA A 262 1.42 -28.14 11.98
N ALA A 263 0.54 -28.28 12.98
CA ALA A 263 -0.29 -29.45 13.16
C ALA A 263 -1.77 -29.19 12.83
N PRO A 264 -2.43 -30.05 12.06
CA PRO A 264 -3.84 -29.94 11.74
C PRO A 264 -4.75 -29.98 12.99
N GLY A 265 -5.88 -29.25 12.93
CA GLY A 265 -6.85 -29.22 14.01
C GLY A 265 -6.42 -28.46 15.26
N THR A 266 -5.31 -27.74 15.20
CA THR A 266 -4.85 -26.90 16.30
C THR A 266 -5.76 -25.69 16.49
N THR A 267 -6.07 -25.36 17.74
CA THR A 267 -6.84 -24.18 18.10
C THR A 267 -6.01 -23.26 18.98
N ILE A 268 -5.99 -21.96 18.66
CA ILE A 268 -5.45 -20.91 19.53
C ILE A 268 -6.55 -19.88 19.78
N ARG A 269 -6.85 -19.62 21.07
CA ARG A 269 -7.92 -18.70 21.44
C ARG A 269 -7.62 -17.85 22.65
N GLY A 270 -8.23 -16.65 22.69
CA GLY A 270 -8.19 -15.76 23.84
C GLY A 270 -6.81 -15.34 24.29
N VAL A 271 -5.85 -15.19 23.37
CA VAL A 271 -4.47 -14.74 23.63
C VAL A 271 -4.16 -13.42 22.93
N ARG A 272 -3.17 -12.70 23.46
CA ARG A 272 -2.51 -11.59 22.78
C ARG A 272 -1.21 -12.08 22.16
N VAL A 273 -0.94 -11.73 20.91
CA VAL A 273 0.31 -12.11 20.21
C VAL A 273 1.00 -10.86 19.71
N SER A 274 2.29 -10.73 19.95
CA SER A 274 3.06 -9.55 19.50
C SER A 274 4.55 -9.83 19.35
N GLY A 275 5.26 -8.92 18.67
CA GLY A 275 6.72 -8.95 18.61
C GLY A 275 7.30 -9.91 17.57
N SER A 276 6.67 -10.01 16.37
CA SER A 276 7.31 -10.68 15.24
C SER A 276 8.55 -9.93 14.74
N GLY A 277 9.38 -10.60 13.95
CA GLY A 277 10.51 -9.99 13.27
C GLY A 277 10.11 -8.78 12.41
N PRO A 278 11.08 -7.96 12.00
CA PRO A 278 10.85 -6.95 10.97
C PRO A 278 10.67 -7.62 9.60
N GLY A 279 9.77 -7.07 8.76
CA GLY A 279 9.62 -7.54 7.40
C GLY A 279 10.61 -6.89 6.44
N PRO A 280 10.53 -7.18 5.11
CA PRO A 280 9.72 -8.25 4.47
C PRO A 280 10.44 -9.61 4.41
N SER A 281 11.74 -9.68 4.73
CA SER A 281 12.52 -10.91 4.58
C SER A 281 11.99 -12.03 5.50
N GLY A 282 11.58 -13.15 4.88
CA GLY A 282 11.02 -14.30 5.58
C GLY A 282 9.56 -14.13 6.03
N SER A 283 8.90 -13.03 5.68
CA SER A 283 7.48 -12.76 5.96
C SER A 283 7.06 -13.13 7.40
N PRO A 284 7.71 -12.55 8.44
CA PRO A 284 7.45 -12.91 9.82
C PRO A 284 6.04 -12.49 10.24
N ALA A 285 5.32 -13.39 10.91
CA ALA A 285 3.96 -13.18 11.33
C ALA A 285 3.78 -13.22 12.85
N GLY A 286 2.70 -12.62 13.33
CA GLY A 286 2.24 -12.89 14.68
C GLY A 286 1.84 -14.36 14.82
N ILE A 287 0.95 -14.82 13.92
CA ILE A 287 0.56 -16.24 13.83
C ILE A 287 0.75 -16.68 12.38
N ARG A 288 1.50 -17.75 12.16
CA ARG A 288 1.62 -18.44 10.88
C ARG A 288 0.91 -19.80 10.97
N ILE A 289 0.14 -20.13 9.94
CA ILE A 289 -0.64 -21.36 9.85
C ILE A 289 -0.23 -22.08 8.56
N ASP A 290 0.43 -23.21 8.72
CA ASP A 290 0.86 -24.11 7.64
C ASP A 290 0.12 -25.46 7.71
N ALA A 291 -1.03 -25.53 8.37
CA ALA A 291 -1.76 -26.77 8.62
C ALA A 291 -3.27 -26.59 8.47
N ASP A 292 -3.94 -27.64 8.02
CA ASP A 292 -5.38 -27.71 7.79
C ASP A 292 -6.19 -27.65 9.11
N ASP A 293 -7.46 -27.24 8.99
CA ASP A 293 -8.44 -27.28 10.08
C ASP A 293 -8.03 -26.48 11.34
N ALA A 294 -7.08 -25.55 11.21
CA ALA A 294 -6.66 -24.69 12.30
C ALA A 294 -7.71 -23.64 12.65
N VAL A 295 -7.81 -23.28 13.92
CA VAL A 295 -8.74 -22.26 14.41
C VAL A 295 -8.00 -21.19 15.19
N VAL A 296 -8.21 -19.91 14.82
CA VAL A 296 -7.78 -18.73 15.56
C VAL A 296 -9.02 -17.97 15.98
N GLU A 297 -9.26 -17.88 17.31
CA GLU A 297 -10.52 -17.35 17.85
C GLU A 297 -10.25 -16.35 18.98
N GLY A 298 -10.86 -15.15 18.91
CA GLY A 298 -10.75 -14.15 19.97
C GLY A 298 -9.29 -13.72 20.28
N VAL A 299 -8.43 -13.72 19.27
CA VAL A 299 -7.01 -13.39 19.41
C VAL A 299 -6.78 -11.93 19.07
N VAL A 300 -5.91 -11.25 19.82
CA VAL A 300 -5.46 -9.90 19.51
C VAL A 300 -4.00 -9.95 19.05
N VAL A 301 -3.75 -9.57 17.79
CA VAL A 301 -2.40 -9.52 17.21
C VAL A 301 -1.97 -8.06 17.07
N THR A 302 -0.81 -7.72 17.60
CA THR A 302 -0.23 -6.38 17.54
C THR A 302 1.26 -6.45 17.25
N ASP A 303 1.88 -5.34 16.88
CA ASP A 303 3.35 -5.24 16.70
C ASP A 303 3.94 -6.45 15.93
N SER A 304 3.26 -6.83 14.84
CA SER A 304 3.68 -7.89 13.93
C SER A 304 3.79 -7.37 12.51
N TYR A 305 4.73 -7.89 11.72
CA TYR A 305 4.83 -7.49 10.31
C TYR A 305 3.62 -7.98 9.54
N ILE A 306 3.38 -9.29 9.48
CA ILE A 306 2.08 -9.84 9.10
C ILE A 306 1.34 -10.21 10.38
N GLY A 307 0.04 -9.85 10.47
CA GLY A 307 -0.74 -10.23 11.65
C GLY A 307 -0.93 -11.74 11.71
N ILE A 308 -1.71 -12.30 10.79
CA ILE A 308 -1.98 -13.74 10.65
C ILE A 308 -1.68 -14.15 9.21
N SER A 309 -0.78 -15.11 9.03
CA SER A 309 -0.42 -15.67 7.73
C SER A 309 -0.91 -17.12 7.62
N VAL A 310 -1.65 -17.44 6.57
CA VAL A 310 -2.09 -18.81 6.24
C VAL A 310 -1.46 -19.17 4.90
N ALA A 311 -0.67 -20.24 4.87
CA ALA A 311 0.00 -20.67 3.65
C ALA A 311 -0.22 -22.16 3.39
N SER A 312 -0.72 -22.48 2.19
CA SER A 312 -0.93 -23.86 1.71
C SER A 312 -1.76 -24.72 2.67
N ALA A 313 -2.82 -24.14 3.28
CA ALA A 313 -3.67 -24.81 4.25
C ALA A 313 -5.16 -24.67 3.88
N ALA A 314 -5.95 -25.64 4.30
CA ALA A 314 -7.37 -25.71 4.00
C ALA A 314 -8.25 -25.63 5.27
N ARG A 315 -9.50 -25.15 5.12
CA ARG A 315 -10.52 -25.10 6.16
C ARG A 315 -10.12 -24.38 7.45
N VAL A 316 -9.20 -23.44 7.33
CA VAL A 316 -8.77 -22.60 8.45
C VAL A 316 -9.89 -21.60 8.81
N ARG A 317 -10.04 -21.32 10.10
CA ARG A 317 -11.02 -20.38 10.61
C ARG A 317 -10.33 -19.29 11.45
N ILE A 318 -10.54 -18.05 11.06
CA ILE A 318 -10.08 -16.87 11.82
C ILE A 318 -11.34 -16.11 12.20
N VAL A 319 -11.69 -16.13 13.49
CA VAL A 319 -12.96 -15.59 13.96
C VAL A 319 -12.79 -14.72 15.19
N ASP A 320 -13.67 -13.72 15.34
CA ASP A 320 -13.78 -12.86 16.53
C ASP A 320 -12.45 -12.24 16.98
N SER A 321 -11.54 -12.01 16.05
CA SER A 321 -10.16 -11.61 16.34
C SER A 321 -9.91 -10.12 16.00
N HIS A 322 -8.80 -9.56 16.49
CA HIS A 322 -8.42 -8.18 16.22
C HIS A 322 -6.94 -8.11 15.82
N VAL A 323 -6.67 -7.59 14.63
CA VAL A 323 -5.32 -7.38 14.11
C VAL A 323 -5.06 -5.90 13.97
N ILE A 324 -4.02 -5.41 14.64
CA ILE A 324 -3.61 -4.02 14.63
C ILE A 324 -2.19 -3.93 14.06
N GLY A 325 -2.03 -3.16 12.99
CA GLY A 325 -0.75 -2.96 12.33
C GLY A 325 0.30 -2.24 13.18
N ARG A 326 1.54 -2.29 12.74
CA ARG A 326 2.65 -1.52 13.31
C ARG A 326 2.51 -0.05 12.91
N GLY A 327 2.33 0.84 13.91
CA GLY A 327 2.29 2.29 13.71
C GLY A 327 0.92 2.82 13.26
N GLY A 328 0.52 3.94 13.82
CA GLY A 328 -0.78 4.64 13.77
C GLY A 328 -1.61 4.61 12.49
N THR A 329 -2.79 5.20 12.58
CA THR A 329 -3.75 5.34 11.48
C THR A 329 -3.08 5.92 10.22
N VAL A 330 -3.39 5.38 9.04
CA VAL A 330 -3.06 5.99 7.75
C VAL A 330 -3.83 7.30 7.67
N SER A 331 -3.14 8.42 7.90
CA SER A 331 -3.75 9.74 7.71
C SER A 331 -3.82 10.03 6.21
N GLY A 332 -4.90 10.68 5.77
CA GLY A 332 -5.11 10.98 4.35
C GLY A 332 -4.05 11.91 3.73
N ASP A 333 -3.15 12.46 4.53
CA ASP A 333 -2.00 13.27 4.11
C ASP A 333 -0.70 12.47 3.94
N ASP A 334 -0.67 11.19 4.35
CA ASP A 334 0.45 10.26 4.09
C ASP A 334 0.48 9.80 2.61
N HIS A 335 0.09 10.69 1.71
CA HIS A 335 0.24 10.51 0.24
C HIS A 335 1.70 10.62 -0.23
N ALA A 336 2.61 10.89 0.65
CA ALA A 336 4.03 10.70 0.44
C ALA A 336 4.38 9.22 0.68
N VAL A 337 3.76 8.33 -0.08
CA VAL A 337 4.22 6.96 -0.23
C VAL A 337 5.51 7.03 -1.04
N GLY A 338 6.59 7.20 -0.37
CA GLY A 338 7.89 7.36 -1.02
C GLY A 338 9.05 7.47 -0.07
N GLY A 339 8.90 7.24 1.22
CA GLY A 339 10.07 7.48 2.03
C GLY A 339 10.15 6.84 3.42
N ASP A 340 9.07 6.70 4.11
CA ASP A 340 9.19 6.45 5.55
C ASP A 340 8.94 5.00 5.98
N ASP A 341 8.34 4.16 5.15
CA ASP A 341 8.24 2.72 5.45
C ASP A 341 9.61 2.00 5.38
N LEU A 342 10.59 2.62 4.74
CA LEU A 342 11.97 2.11 4.66
C LEU A 342 12.82 2.42 5.91
N ALA A 343 12.39 3.31 6.79
CA ALA A 343 13.19 3.75 7.93
C ALA A 343 12.86 3.07 9.26
N GLY A 344 11.84 2.21 9.35
CA GLY A 344 11.41 1.67 10.63
C GLY A 344 10.49 0.46 10.62
N GLY A 345 10.70 -0.54 9.79
CA GLY A 345 9.94 -1.79 9.82
C GLY A 345 8.58 -1.66 9.11
N GLY A 346 8.59 -1.88 7.80
CA GLY A 346 7.43 -1.80 6.92
C GLY A 346 6.19 -2.53 7.44
N ARG A 347 5.02 -2.07 7.01
CA ARG A 347 3.73 -2.70 7.32
C ARG A 347 3.53 -3.88 6.37
N GLY A 348 3.23 -5.05 6.91
CA GLY A 348 2.73 -6.19 6.16
C GLY A 348 1.21 -6.27 6.21
N ASP A 349 0.67 -7.37 5.72
CA ASP A 349 -0.77 -7.61 5.71
C ASP A 349 -1.31 -7.89 7.10
N GLY A 350 -2.58 -7.56 7.30
CA GLY A 350 -3.28 -7.96 8.51
C GLY A 350 -3.52 -9.46 8.54
N ILE A 351 -4.20 -9.97 7.53
CA ILE A 351 -4.42 -11.40 7.29
C ILE A 351 -3.99 -11.71 5.87
N SER A 352 -3.00 -12.56 5.71
CA SER A 352 -2.47 -13.00 4.42
C SER A 352 -2.84 -14.45 4.16
N LEU A 353 -3.56 -14.72 3.06
CA LEU A 353 -4.07 -16.03 2.67
C LEU A 353 -3.42 -16.42 1.33
N TRP A 354 -2.49 -17.38 1.37
CA TRP A 354 -1.72 -17.81 0.21
C TRP A 354 -1.93 -19.29 -0.09
N HIS A 355 -2.39 -19.63 -1.31
CA HIS A 355 -2.70 -21.02 -1.72
C HIS A 355 -3.61 -21.74 -0.71
N VAL A 356 -4.73 -21.13 -0.35
CA VAL A 356 -5.66 -21.64 0.66
C VAL A 356 -6.93 -22.21 0.03
N ASP A 357 -7.60 -23.13 0.75
CA ASP A 357 -8.90 -23.67 0.33
C ASP A 357 -9.90 -23.67 1.49
N GLY A 358 -11.10 -23.12 1.23
CA GLY A 358 -12.21 -23.14 2.21
C GLY A 358 -11.94 -22.35 3.50
N VAL A 359 -11.18 -21.23 3.43
CA VAL A 359 -10.87 -20.42 4.62
C VAL A 359 -12.04 -19.50 4.97
N LEU A 360 -12.32 -19.39 6.27
CA LEU A 360 -13.30 -18.48 6.85
C LEU A 360 -12.61 -17.39 7.66
N VAL A 361 -12.84 -16.11 7.30
CA VAL A 361 -12.53 -14.95 8.14
C VAL A 361 -13.84 -14.27 8.53
N ARG A 362 -14.18 -14.26 9.81
CA ARG A 362 -15.47 -13.75 10.28
C ARG A 362 -15.35 -12.89 11.55
N ASN A 363 -16.21 -11.85 11.64
CA ASN A 363 -16.31 -10.97 12.82
C ASN A 363 -14.97 -10.41 13.29
N THR A 364 -14.01 -10.28 12.41
CA THR A 364 -12.63 -9.87 12.74
C THR A 364 -12.44 -8.40 12.38
N THR A 365 -11.76 -7.66 13.26
CA THR A 365 -11.35 -6.28 13.00
C THR A 365 -9.89 -6.28 12.56
N VAL A 366 -9.60 -5.58 11.46
CA VAL A 366 -8.23 -5.41 10.96
C VAL A 366 -8.02 -3.94 10.63
N GLU A 367 -6.96 -3.35 11.19
CA GLU A 367 -6.71 -1.93 11.02
C GLU A 367 -5.22 -1.55 10.98
N GLY A 368 -4.89 -0.50 10.22
CA GLY A 368 -3.55 0.11 10.23
C GLY A 368 -2.46 -0.76 9.60
N VAL A 369 -2.81 -1.60 8.62
CA VAL A 369 -1.91 -2.55 7.96
C VAL A 369 -1.73 -2.20 6.47
N ARG A 370 -0.90 -2.94 5.75
CA ARG A 370 -0.79 -2.82 4.30
C ARG A 370 -2.12 -3.20 3.65
N ASP A 371 -2.46 -4.45 3.57
CA ASP A 371 -3.75 -4.95 3.12
C ASP A 371 -4.45 -5.61 4.30
N ALA A 372 -5.70 -5.20 4.60
CA ALA A 372 -6.37 -5.76 5.78
C ALA A 372 -6.58 -7.27 5.61
N ILE A 373 -7.07 -7.71 4.44
CA ILE A 373 -7.11 -9.12 4.06
C ILE A 373 -6.57 -9.24 2.63
N PHE A 374 -5.44 -9.95 2.48
CA PHE A 374 -4.88 -10.32 1.19
C PHE A 374 -5.18 -11.79 0.88
N VAL A 375 -5.71 -12.07 -0.32
CA VAL A 375 -6.00 -13.43 -0.79
C VAL A 375 -5.30 -13.64 -2.12
N SER A 376 -4.41 -14.62 -2.19
CA SER A 376 -3.74 -14.97 -3.44
C SER A 376 -3.77 -16.46 -3.67
N PHE A 377 -4.19 -16.87 -4.89
CA PHE A 377 -4.36 -18.28 -5.27
C PHE A 377 -5.26 -19.08 -4.28
N GLY A 378 -6.18 -18.39 -3.57
CA GLY A 378 -7.13 -19.04 -2.68
C GLY A 378 -8.38 -19.51 -3.42
N SER A 379 -9.08 -20.51 -2.88
CA SER A 379 -10.38 -20.96 -3.36
C SER A 379 -11.34 -21.18 -2.20
N GLY A 380 -12.66 -21.00 -2.42
CA GLY A 380 -13.67 -21.22 -1.39
C GLY A 380 -13.55 -20.29 -0.17
N THR A 381 -12.90 -19.13 -0.32
CA THR A 381 -12.68 -18.20 0.78
C THR A 381 -13.93 -17.40 1.09
N LEU A 382 -14.34 -17.37 2.37
CA LEU A 382 -15.46 -16.59 2.88
C LEU A 382 -14.95 -15.51 3.84
N ILE A 383 -15.14 -14.24 3.48
CA ILE A 383 -14.84 -13.06 4.31
C ILE A 383 -16.16 -12.43 4.70
N ASP A 384 -16.58 -12.58 5.97
CA ASP A 384 -17.95 -12.34 6.40
C ASP A 384 -18.02 -11.50 7.70
N GLY A 385 -18.76 -10.40 7.69
CA GLY A 385 -19.02 -9.57 8.86
C GLY A 385 -17.82 -8.88 9.48
N ASN A 386 -16.72 -8.68 8.73
CA ASN A 386 -15.50 -8.09 9.24
C ASN A 386 -15.53 -6.56 9.21
N ARG A 387 -14.62 -5.93 9.99
CA ARG A 387 -14.32 -4.49 9.96
C ARG A 387 -12.89 -4.29 9.49
N LEU A 388 -12.73 -3.70 8.29
CA LEU A 388 -11.46 -3.57 7.59
C LEU A 388 -11.18 -2.09 7.37
N MET A 389 -10.25 -1.51 8.16
CA MET A 389 -10.12 -0.05 8.26
C MET A 389 -8.68 0.43 8.15
N ASP A 390 -8.52 1.70 7.73
CA ASP A 390 -7.28 2.49 7.83
C ASP A 390 -6.05 1.76 7.26
N SER A 391 -6.24 1.08 6.12
CA SER A 391 -5.24 0.25 5.44
C SER A 391 -5.07 0.69 3.98
N ARG A 392 -4.08 0.16 3.27
CA ARG A 392 -3.96 0.39 1.82
C ARG A 392 -5.20 -0.17 1.10
N TYR A 393 -5.45 -1.45 1.24
CA TYR A 393 -6.67 -2.09 0.73
C TYR A 393 -7.42 -2.79 1.87
N GLY A 394 -8.74 -2.65 1.87
CA GLY A 394 -9.57 -3.41 2.81
C GLY A 394 -9.57 -4.89 2.48
N VAL A 395 -9.85 -5.24 1.23
CA VAL A 395 -9.66 -6.59 0.68
C VAL A 395 -8.86 -6.49 -0.61
N HIS A 396 -7.81 -7.28 -0.73
CA HIS A 396 -7.03 -7.43 -1.94
C HIS A 396 -7.04 -8.89 -2.37
N SER A 397 -7.62 -9.18 -3.52
CA SER A 397 -7.71 -10.54 -4.05
C SER A 397 -7.02 -10.62 -5.41
N MET A 398 -6.08 -11.57 -5.54
CA MET A 398 -5.38 -11.86 -6.79
C MET A 398 -5.43 -13.35 -7.09
N PHE A 399 -5.86 -13.70 -8.31
CA PHE A 399 -5.93 -15.10 -8.78
C PHE A 399 -6.73 -16.03 -7.86
N ALA A 400 -7.63 -15.48 -7.06
CA ALA A 400 -8.49 -16.26 -6.19
C ALA A 400 -9.64 -16.87 -6.99
N GLY A 401 -9.87 -18.16 -6.78
CA GLY A 401 -11.12 -18.83 -7.17
C GLY A 401 -12.20 -18.52 -6.15
N SER A 402 -13.43 -18.88 -6.42
CA SER A 402 -14.61 -18.88 -5.52
C SER A 402 -14.48 -18.05 -4.23
N LEU A 403 -14.59 -16.72 -4.35
CA LEU A 403 -14.44 -15.76 -3.26
C LEU A 403 -15.83 -15.20 -2.88
N THR A 404 -16.17 -15.20 -1.59
CA THR A 404 -17.34 -14.51 -1.08
C THR A 404 -16.97 -13.42 -0.10
N LEU A 405 -17.37 -12.18 -0.38
CA LEU A 405 -17.30 -11.04 0.52
C LEU A 405 -18.70 -10.69 0.97
N ALA A 406 -19.05 -10.91 2.24
CA ALA A 406 -20.40 -10.70 2.74
C ALA A 406 -20.42 -9.83 4.01
N GLU A 407 -21.33 -8.86 4.05
CA GLU A 407 -21.65 -8.07 5.26
C GLU A 407 -20.47 -7.35 5.92
N ASN A 408 -19.35 -7.13 5.17
CA ASN A 408 -18.19 -6.45 5.70
C ASN A 408 -18.38 -4.93 5.71
N VAL A 409 -17.77 -4.28 6.71
CA VAL A 409 -17.59 -2.83 6.77
C VAL A 409 -16.14 -2.51 6.40
N VAL A 410 -15.95 -1.98 5.20
CA VAL A 410 -14.66 -1.62 4.65
C VAL A 410 -14.60 -0.11 4.55
N ARG A 411 -13.77 0.54 5.38
CA ARG A 411 -13.85 1.98 5.55
C ARG A 411 -12.49 2.64 5.73
N GLY A 412 -12.33 3.84 5.12
CA GLY A 412 -11.16 4.70 5.37
C GLY A 412 -9.84 4.16 4.83
N ASN A 413 -9.92 3.19 3.90
CA ASN A 413 -8.74 2.62 3.25
C ASN A 413 -8.33 3.50 2.05
N LEU A 414 -7.11 3.34 1.53
CA LEU A 414 -6.76 3.97 0.25
C LEU A 414 -7.66 3.45 -0.88
N SER A 415 -8.01 2.16 -0.88
CA SER A 415 -9.09 1.57 -1.67
C SER A 415 -9.82 0.50 -0.86
N GLY A 416 -11.11 0.30 -1.12
CA GLY A 416 -11.96 -0.62 -0.38
C GLY A 416 -11.67 -2.07 -0.71
N ALA A 417 -12.34 -2.62 -1.72
CA ALA A 417 -12.12 -3.99 -2.21
C ALA A 417 -11.53 -3.96 -3.63
N VAL A 418 -10.44 -4.67 -3.82
CA VAL A 418 -9.69 -4.78 -5.07
C VAL A 418 -9.61 -6.24 -5.47
N LEU A 419 -10.33 -6.63 -6.53
CA LEU A 419 -10.38 -8.00 -7.03
C LEU A 419 -9.75 -8.05 -8.42
N MET A 420 -8.75 -8.94 -8.59
CA MET A 420 -7.97 -9.02 -9.82
C MET A 420 -7.72 -10.47 -10.22
N TYR A 421 -7.89 -10.77 -11.52
CA TYR A 421 -7.45 -12.00 -12.18
C TYR A 421 -7.96 -13.30 -11.53
N GLY A 422 -9.25 -13.38 -11.18
CA GLY A 422 -9.79 -14.55 -10.48
C GLY A 422 -11.25 -14.82 -10.83
N GLY A 423 -12.00 -15.34 -9.87
CA GLY A 423 -13.43 -15.65 -9.94
C GLY A 423 -13.75 -17.14 -9.87
N PRO A 424 -15.02 -17.49 -9.63
CA PRO A 424 -16.16 -16.58 -9.41
C PRO A 424 -16.06 -15.76 -8.12
N ALA A 425 -16.75 -14.61 -8.06
CA ALA A 425 -16.77 -13.77 -6.87
C ALA A 425 -18.18 -13.29 -6.55
N LEU A 426 -18.63 -13.46 -5.29
CA LEU A 426 -19.87 -12.92 -4.76
C LEU A 426 -19.58 -11.81 -3.75
N ILE A 427 -20.09 -10.62 -4.00
CA ILE A 427 -19.89 -9.43 -3.17
C ILE A 427 -21.27 -8.99 -2.68
N LEU A 428 -21.62 -9.33 -1.43
CA LEU A 428 -22.97 -9.27 -0.92
C LEU A 428 -23.08 -8.39 0.32
N ARG A 429 -23.96 -7.37 0.29
CA ARG A 429 -24.32 -6.51 1.43
C ARG A 429 -23.13 -5.89 2.17
N ASN A 430 -22.04 -5.58 1.47
CA ASN A 430 -20.90 -4.89 2.07
C ASN A 430 -21.13 -3.37 2.10
N GLN A 431 -20.49 -2.69 3.05
CA GLN A 431 -20.36 -1.25 3.11
C GLN A 431 -18.94 -0.86 2.72
N LEU A 432 -18.75 -0.27 1.54
CA LEU A 432 -17.45 0.13 0.97
C LEU A 432 -17.39 1.65 0.96
N THR A 433 -16.76 2.26 1.98
CA THR A 433 -16.92 3.69 2.22
C THR A 433 -15.61 4.41 2.49
N ASP A 434 -15.61 5.71 2.13
CA ASP A 434 -14.57 6.65 2.52
C ASP A 434 -13.16 6.30 1.95
N SER A 435 -13.09 5.66 0.78
CA SER A 435 -11.84 5.41 0.05
C SER A 435 -11.42 6.67 -0.68
N SER A 436 -10.36 7.34 -0.21
CA SER A 436 -10.04 8.72 -0.59
C SER A 436 -8.70 8.92 -1.29
N SER A 437 -7.98 7.85 -1.66
CA SER A 437 -6.71 7.98 -2.38
C SER A 437 -6.87 8.82 -3.65
N ALA A 438 -5.99 9.80 -3.84
CA ALA A 438 -6.03 10.69 -5.01
C ALA A 438 -5.79 9.96 -6.34
N SER A 439 -5.05 8.84 -6.33
CA SER A 439 -4.72 8.05 -7.51
C SER A 439 -5.71 6.89 -7.74
N THR A 440 -6.08 6.17 -6.69
CA THR A 440 -6.95 5.00 -6.71
C THR A 440 -8.32 5.32 -6.09
N GLY A 441 -8.49 5.26 -4.80
CA GLY A 441 -9.70 5.64 -4.07
C GLY A 441 -10.95 4.88 -4.51
N PHE A 442 -10.81 3.61 -4.89
CA PHE A 442 -11.93 2.78 -5.33
C PHE A 442 -12.70 2.24 -4.14
N GLY A 443 -14.02 2.32 -4.17
CA GLY A 443 -14.86 1.53 -3.26
C GLY A 443 -14.75 0.04 -3.62
N LEU A 444 -14.97 -0.28 -4.89
CA LEU A 444 -14.81 -1.61 -5.47
C LEU A 444 -14.08 -1.51 -6.82
N LEU A 445 -12.97 -2.24 -6.96
CA LEU A 445 -12.31 -2.47 -8.25
C LEU A 445 -12.51 -3.93 -8.66
N VAL A 446 -12.94 -4.16 -9.88
CA VAL A 446 -12.99 -5.48 -10.52
C VAL A 446 -12.18 -5.43 -11.81
N LYS A 447 -11.12 -6.24 -11.86
CA LYS A 447 -10.22 -6.30 -13.00
C LYS A 447 -10.00 -7.74 -13.45
N ASP A 448 -10.41 -8.03 -14.68
CA ASP A 448 -10.21 -9.36 -15.31
C ASP A 448 -10.66 -10.52 -14.39
N VAL A 449 -11.84 -10.40 -13.74
CA VAL A 449 -12.42 -11.40 -12.84
C VAL A 449 -13.62 -12.06 -13.49
N ALA A 450 -13.67 -13.39 -13.44
CA ALA A 450 -14.78 -14.17 -13.98
C ALA A 450 -16.00 -14.18 -13.05
N ASP A 451 -17.20 -14.26 -13.64
CA ASP A 451 -18.48 -14.54 -12.97
C ASP A 451 -18.67 -13.75 -11.65
N VAL A 452 -18.60 -12.43 -11.73
CA VAL A 452 -18.76 -11.53 -10.57
C VAL A 452 -20.24 -11.18 -10.39
N GLU A 453 -20.73 -11.35 -9.18
CA GLU A 453 -22.02 -10.84 -8.72
C GLU A 453 -21.86 -9.91 -7.52
N ALA A 454 -22.15 -8.62 -7.68
CA ALA A 454 -22.18 -7.64 -6.61
C ALA A 454 -23.62 -7.23 -6.31
N VAL A 455 -24.12 -7.59 -5.11
CA VAL A 455 -25.53 -7.48 -4.76
C VAL A 455 -25.73 -6.75 -3.43
N GLU A 456 -26.66 -5.79 -3.42
CA GLU A 456 -27.09 -5.07 -2.21
C GLU A 456 -25.93 -4.40 -1.44
N ASN A 457 -24.84 -4.03 -2.11
CA ASN A 457 -23.74 -3.32 -1.47
C ASN A 457 -24.05 -1.81 -1.38
N VAL A 458 -23.47 -1.17 -0.38
CA VAL A 458 -23.50 0.28 -0.18
C VAL A 458 -22.09 0.85 -0.43
N VAL A 459 -21.92 1.60 -1.53
CA VAL A 459 -20.65 2.12 -2.02
C VAL A 459 -20.70 3.65 -1.99
N VAL A 460 -20.14 4.26 -0.94
CA VAL A 460 -20.44 5.65 -0.62
C VAL A 460 -19.19 6.45 -0.24
N ARG A 461 -19.12 7.71 -0.68
CA ARG A 461 -18.04 8.67 -0.38
C ARG A 461 -16.65 8.17 -0.76
N ASN A 462 -16.55 7.47 -1.87
CA ASN A 462 -15.27 7.09 -2.46
C ASN A 462 -14.88 8.09 -3.56
N ARG A 463 -13.62 8.10 -3.96
CA ARG A 463 -13.22 8.83 -5.16
C ARG A 463 -13.86 8.20 -6.40
N VAL A 464 -13.83 6.88 -6.53
CA VAL A 464 -14.58 6.13 -7.53
C VAL A 464 -15.37 5.04 -6.79
N GLY A 465 -16.69 5.04 -6.94
CA GLY A 465 -17.52 4.04 -6.26
C GLY A 465 -17.17 2.64 -6.76
N ILE A 466 -17.43 2.37 -8.04
CA ILE A 466 -17.13 1.09 -8.68
C ILE A 466 -16.24 1.34 -9.90
N HIS A 467 -15.16 0.58 -10.03
CA HIS A 467 -14.30 0.59 -11.21
C HIS A 467 -14.28 -0.79 -11.87
N VAL A 468 -14.61 -0.85 -13.16
CA VAL A 468 -14.53 -2.06 -13.97
C VAL A 468 -13.41 -1.90 -14.99
N ASP A 469 -12.33 -2.67 -14.81
CA ASP A 469 -11.14 -2.65 -15.64
C ASP A 469 -11.01 -3.97 -16.40
N GLY A 470 -11.26 -3.95 -17.70
CA GLY A 470 -11.15 -5.11 -18.55
C GLY A 470 -12.48 -5.84 -18.82
N PRO A 471 -12.47 -6.79 -19.78
CA PRO A 471 -13.60 -7.67 -20.04
C PRO A 471 -13.85 -8.62 -18.87
N ALA A 472 -15.02 -9.24 -18.82
CA ALA A 472 -15.23 -10.39 -17.97
C ALA A 472 -14.35 -11.55 -18.44
N SER A 473 -13.59 -12.16 -17.53
CA SER A 473 -12.73 -13.29 -17.86
C SER A 473 -13.49 -14.61 -18.04
N GLY A 474 -14.80 -14.62 -17.71
CA GLY A 474 -15.70 -15.76 -17.83
C GLY A 474 -16.70 -15.63 -18.97
N ASP A 475 -17.60 -16.61 -19.07
CA ASP A 475 -18.68 -16.61 -20.09
C ASP A 475 -19.82 -15.65 -19.75
N SER A 476 -19.85 -15.09 -18.54
CA SER A 476 -20.90 -14.19 -18.05
C SER A 476 -20.36 -12.79 -17.77
N PRO A 477 -21.12 -11.73 -18.13
CA PRO A 477 -20.74 -10.37 -17.78
C PRO A 477 -20.76 -10.16 -16.26
N ILE A 478 -19.94 -9.24 -15.77
CA ILE A 478 -19.94 -8.78 -14.38
C ILE A 478 -21.31 -8.17 -14.06
N ARG A 479 -21.96 -8.60 -12.96
CA ARG A 479 -23.31 -8.15 -12.58
C ARG A 479 -23.31 -7.32 -11.32
N PHE A 480 -23.92 -6.15 -11.41
CA PHE A 480 -24.19 -5.26 -10.29
C PHE A 480 -25.68 -5.12 -10.12
N THR A 481 -26.22 -5.66 -9.01
CA THR A 481 -27.68 -5.71 -8.78
C THR A 481 -28.04 -5.09 -7.44
N ALA A 482 -28.99 -4.19 -7.42
CA ALA A 482 -29.56 -3.57 -6.21
C ALA A 482 -28.51 -2.92 -5.28
N ASN A 483 -27.39 -2.40 -5.83
CA ASN A 483 -26.39 -1.69 -5.05
C ASN A 483 -26.76 -0.21 -4.92
N THR A 484 -26.41 0.41 -3.80
CA THR A 484 -26.45 1.87 -3.61
C THR A 484 -25.07 2.46 -3.88
N ILE A 485 -24.96 3.30 -4.89
CA ILE A 485 -23.73 4.00 -5.29
C ILE A 485 -24.00 5.50 -5.10
N ALA A 486 -23.51 6.07 -3.97
CA ALA A 486 -23.91 7.42 -3.59
C ALA A 486 -22.74 8.28 -3.10
N ASP A 487 -22.85 9.60 -3.28
CA ASP A 487 -21.90 10.60 -2.77
C ASP A 487 -20.44 10.37 -3.19
N ASN A 488 -20.17 9.61 -4.28
CA ASN A 488 -18.83 9.42 -4.80
C ASN A 488 -18.44 10.57 -5.73
N GLN A 489 -17.15 10.85 -5.92
CA GLN A 489 -16.73 11.78 -6.97
C GLN A 489 -17.09 11.23 -8.35
N VAL A 490 -16.88 9.91 -8.57
CA VAL A 490 -17.36 9.18 -9.73
C VAL A 490 -18.13 7.97 -9.24
N GLY A 491 -19.40 7.80 -9.65
CA GLY A 491 -20.21 6.65 -9.25
C GLY A 491 -19.66 5.35 -9.80
N VAL A 492 -19.57 5.25 -11.14
CA VAL A 492 -18.98 4.10 -11.85
C VAL A 492 -17.97 4.59 -12.88
N ALA A 493 -16.79 3.98 -12.91
CA ALA A 493 -15.80 4.16 -13.98
C ALA A 493 -15.53 2.82 -14.68
N PHE A 494 -15.29 2.84 -15.98
CA PHE A 494 -14.95 1.64 -16.76
C PHE A 494 -14.12 1.98 -18.01
N TYR A 495 -13.41 0.97 -18.53
CA TYR A 495 -12.78 1.05 -19.86
C TYR A 495 -13.72 0.53 -20.96
N PRO A 496 -13.49 0.88 -22.24
CA PRO A 496 -14.32 0.42 -23.36
C PRO A 496 -14.43 -1.10 -23.51
N SER A 497 -13.43 -1.84 -23.04
CA SER A 497 -13.41 -3.31 -23.03
C SER A 497 -14.26 -3.93 -21.93
N ALA A 498 -14.81 -3.15 -21.02
CA ALA A 498 -15.60 -3.67 -19.88
C ALA A 498 -16.89 -4.35 -20.35
N GLU A 499 -17.21 -5.48 -19.74
CA GLU A 499 -18.44 -6.25 -19.93
C GLU A 499 -19.19 -6.34 -18.60
N ALA A 500 -20.18 -5.46 -18.42
CA ALA A 500 -20.89 -5.34 -17.16
C ALA A 500 -22.39 -5.09 -17.34
N VAL A 501 -23.19 -5.53 -16.40
CA VAL A 501 -24.63 -5.32 -16.34
C VAL A 501 -24.99 -4.65 -15.01
N PHE A 502 -25.63 -3.49 -15.10
CA PHE A 502 -26.14 -2.74 -13.96
C PHE A 502 -27.67 -2.79 -13.96
N MET A 503 -28.27 -3.39 -12.92
CA MET A 503 -29.72 -3.59 -12.82
C MET A 503 -30.21 -3.28 -11.41
N ALA A 504 -31.30 -2.52 -11.29
CA ALA A 504 -31.93 -2.15 -10.02
C ALA A 504 -31.01 -1.41 -9.01
N ASN A 505 -29.85 -0.89 -9.45
CA ASN A 505 -28.98 -0.09 -8.61
C ASN A 505 -29.56 1.31 -8.39
N SER A 506 -29.07 1.99 -7.34
CA SER A 506 -29.43 3.36 -7.03
C SER A 506 -28.19 4.25 -7.11
N PHE A 507 -28.17 5.15 -8.08
CA PHE A 507 -27.12 6.15 -8.29
C PHE A 507 -27.60 7.48 -7.72
N VAL A 508 -27.03 7.88 -6.58
CA VAL A 508 -27.50 9.05 -5.81
C VAL A 508 -26.37 10.05 -5.59
N ASP A 509 -26.57 11.26 -6.07
CA ASP A 509 -25.75 12.43 -5.76
C ASP A 509 -24.24 12.26 -5.98
N ASN A 510 -23.82 11.35 -6.86
CA ASN A 510 -22.42 11.30 -7.30
C ASN A 510 -22.12 12.56 -8.14
N VAL A 511 -20.91 13.11 -8.02
CA VAL A 511 -20.51 14.30 -8.81
C VAL A 511 -20.53 14.00 -10.30
N VAL A 512 -20.05 12.81 -10.69
CA VAL A 512 -20.17 12.21 -12.02
C VAL A 512 -20.80 10.83 -11.84
N GLN A 513 -21.97 10.60 -12.45
CA GLN A 513 -22.65 9.31 -12.27
C GLN A 513 -21.85 8.18 -12.91
N VAL A 514 -21.42 8.40 -14.17
CA VAL A 514 -20.73 7.40 -14.96
C VAL A 514 -19.61 8.00 -15.79
N LEU A 515 -18.45 7.38 -15.76
CA LEU A 515 -17.25 7.79 -16.48
C LEU A 515 -16.71 6.66 -17.35
N GLN A 516 -16.67 6.86 -18.65
CA GLN A 516 -15.87 6.02 -19.54
C GLN A 516 -14.44 6.57 -19.61
N GLN A 517 -13.46 5.73 -19.28
CA GLN A 517 -12.04 6.03 -19.45
C GLN A 517 -11.52 5.49 -20.78
N GLY A 518 -10.55 6.17 -21.38
CA GLY A 518 -9.97 5.75 -22.66
C GLY A 518 -10.81 6.14 -23.87
N ARG A 519 -10.41 5.62 -25.05
CA ARG A 519 -11.05 5.86 -26.35
C ARG A 519 -11.79 4.61 -26.81
N GLY A 520 -12.95 4.76 -27.43
CA GLY A 520 -13.77 3.66 -27.94
C GLY A 520 -15.22 3.77 -27.51
N THR A 521 -16.04 2.76 -27.81
CA THR A 521 -17.41 2.58 -27.35
C THR A 521 -17.47 1.46 -26.35
N ALA A 522 -18.25 1.61 -25.30
CA ALA A 522 -18.42 0.59 -24.25
C ALA A 522 -19.68 -0.24 -24.51
N ASP A 523 -19.73 -0.92 -25.65
CA ASP A 523 -20.89 -1.69 -26.08
C ASP A 523 -21.18 -2.91 -25.18
N GLY A 524 -20.18 -3.37 -24.38
CA GLY A 524 -20.31 -4.45 -23.40
C GLY A 524 -20.99 -4.04 -22.09
N VAL A 525 -21.15 -2.73 -21.82
CA VAL A 525 -21.78 -2.26 -20.58
C VAL A 525 -23.25 -1.99 -20.78
N ARG A 526 -24.11 -2.71 -20.05
CA ARG A 526 -25.56 -2.62 -20.11
C ARG A 526 -26.14 -2.04 -18.83
N TRP A 527 -27.10 -1.12 -18.97
CA TRP A 527 -27.72 -0.40 -17.84
C TRP A 527 -29.13 -0.91 -17.51
N ASN A 528 -29.50 -2.03 -18.05
CA ASN A 528 -30.74 -2.72 -17.76
C ASN A 528 -30.57 -4.22 -18.04
N ASP A 529 -31.35 -5.03 -17.34
CA ASP A 529 -31.51 -6.45 -17.63
C ASP A 529 -32.91 -6.92 -17.16
N ARG A 530 -33.49 -7.93 -17.82
CA ARG A 530 -34.77 -8.55 -17.46
C ARG A 530 -35.91 -7.55 -17.22
N GLY A 531 -35.89 -6.41 -17.95
CA GLY A 531 -36.92 -5.38 -17.84
C GLY A 531 -36.77 -4.42 -16.66
N HIS A 532 -35.62 -4.40 -15.99
CA HIS A 532 -35.30 -3.47 -14.91
C HIS A 532 -34.04 -2.65 -15.26
N GLY A 533 -34.15 -1.34 -15.21
CA GLY A 533 -33.03 -0.40 -15.25
C GLY A 533 -32.59 0.01 -13.84
N ASN A 534 -32.04 1.21 -13.69
CA ASN A 534 -31.52 1.71 -12.43
C ASN A 534 -32.24 2.98 -11.99
N HIS A 535 -32.15 3.30 -10.70
CA HIS A 535 -32.59 4.58 -10.15
C HIS A 535 -31.45 5.59 -10.26
N TRP A 536 -31.77 6.81 -10.76
CA TRP A 536 -30.84 7.90 -10.96
C TRP A 536 -31.37 9.17 -10.26
N SER A 537 -30.64 9.75 -9.32
CA SER A 537 -31.05 11.01 -8.67
C SER A 537 -31.14 12.18 -9.68
N THR A 538 -30.47 12.06 -10.80
CA THR A 538 -30.49 13.00 -11.94
C THR A 538 -31.66 12.80 -12.90
N TYR A 539 -32.43 11.70 -12.79
CA TYR A 539 -33.59 11.44 -13.65
C TYR A 539 -34.68 12.51 -13.52
N ARG A 540 -35.20 12.99 -14.66
CA ARG A 540 -36.21 14.07 -14.73
C ARG A 540 -37.53 13.66 -15.39
N GLY A 541 -37.67 12.39 -15.78
CA GLY A 541 -38.90 11.88 -16.37
C GLY A 541 -40.00 11.62 -15.32
N TYR A 542 -41.17 11.25 -15.79
CA TYR A 542 -42.33 10.95 -14.95
C TYR A 542 -42.42 9.43 -14.67
N ASP A 543 -43.07 9.09 -13.55
CA ASP A 543 -43.43 7.71 -13.22
C ASP A 543 -44.60 7.24 -14.11
N ASN A 544 -44.47 6.05 -14.67
CA ASN A 544 -45.54 5.43 -15.46
C ASN A 544 -46.66 4.79 -14.58
N GLY A 545 -46.63 4.98 -13.26
CA GLY A 545 -47.54 4.36 -12.29
C GLY A 545 -47.09 3.01 -11.76
N LEU A 546 -45.98 2.45 -12.29
CA LEU A 546 -45.38 1.17 -11.89
C LEU A 546 -43.93 1.32 -11.35
N GLY A 547 -43.52 2.52 -10.97
CA GLY A 547 -42.19 2.80 -10.46
C GLY A 547 -41.11 2.87 -11.56
N ARG A 548 -41.50 3.01 -12.84
CA ARG A 548 -40.60 3.13 -13.99
C ARG A 548 -40.76 4.50 -14.65
N GLY A 549 -39.66 5.00 -15.15
CA GLY A 549 -39.66 6.25 -15.92
C GLY A 549 -40.31 6.10 -17.29
N THR A 550 -40.96 7.17 -17.75
CA THR A 550 -41.63 7.22 -19.06
C THR A 550 -40.67 7.49 -20.22
N THR A 551 -39.46 7.97 -19.91
CA THR A 551 -38.44 8.28 -20.92
C THR A 551 -37.10 7.64 -20.53
N PRO A 552 -36.27 7.24 -21.48
CA PRO A 552 -34.90 6.79 -21.19
C PRO A 552 -34.10 7.84 -20.43
N HIS A 553 -33.19 7.38 -19.57
CA HIS A 553 -32.21 8.22 -18.91
C HIS A 553 -30.86 8.14 -19.64
N ALA A 554 -30.20 9.25 -19.81
CA ALA A 554 -28.91 9.32 -20.49
C ALA A 554 -27.93 10.20 -19.68
N GLU A 555 -26.69 9.73 -19.55
CA GLU A 555 -25.58 10.44 -18.89
C GLU A 555 -24.34 10.51 -19.79
N GLY A 556 -23.44 11.41 -19.50
CA GLY A 556 -22.16 11.57 -20.22
C GLY A 556 -22.01 12.92 -20.88
N SER A 557 -21.99 13.97 -20.06
CA SER A 557 -21.80 15.35 -20.52
C SER A 557 -20.31 15.68 -20.76
N THR A 558 -20.06 16.72 -21.56
CA THR A 558 -18.70 17.30 -21.74
C THR A 558 -18.15 17.80 -20.42
N ILE A 559 -19.03 18.32 -19.54
CA ILE A 559 -18.65 18.82 -18.22
C ILE A 559 -18.07 17.72 -17.35
N GLU A 560 -18.68 16.56 -17.33
CA GLU A 560 -18.19 15.41 -16.54
C GLU A 560 -16.77 15.03 -16.94
N ARG A 561 -16.48 15.03 -18.25
CA ARG A 561 -15.13 14.82 -18.76
C ARG A 561 -14.15 15.92 -18.35
N VAL A 562 -14.59 17.17 -18.31
CA VAL A 562 -13.76 18.31 -17.85
C VAL A 562 -13.46 18.18 -16.36
N LEU A 563 -14.47 17.89 -15.54
CA LEU A 563 -14.31 17.73 -14.09
C LEU A 563 -13.33 16.60 -13.72
N VAL A 564 -13.39 15.50 -14.43
CA VAL A 564 -12.47 14.38 -14.23
C VAL A 564 -11.04 14.73 -14.63
N ARG A 565 -10.86 15.46 -15.75
CA ARG A 565 -9.52 15.90 -16.21
C ARG A 565 -8.92 17.02 -15.36
N ALA A 566 -9.76 17.79 -14.72
CA ALA A 566 -9.36 18.89 -13.84
C ALA A 566 -10.09 18.80 -12.50
N PRO A 567 -9.70 17.90 -11.59
CA PRO A 567 -10.39 17.68 -10.31
C PRO A 567 -10.48 18.93 -9.43
N VAL A 568 -9.59 19.89 -9.62
CA VAL A 568 -9.64 21.21 -8.98
C VAL A 568 -10.95 21.96 -9.28
N LEU A 569 -11.65 21.63 -10.36
CA LEU A 569 -12.94 22.21 -10.72
C LEU A 569 -14.14 21.48 -10.08
N MET A 570 -13.94 20.35 -9.40
CA MET A 570 -15.01 19.59 -8.74
C MET A 570 -15.90 20.44 -7.82
N PRO A 571 -15.38 21.37 -6.99
CA PRO A 571 -16.22 22.25 -6.17
C PRO A 571 -17.15 23.16 -6.97
N LEU A 572 -16.84 23.38 -8.26
CA LEU A 572 -17.67 24.19 -9.16
C LEU A 572 -18.74 23.38 -9.91
N ALA A 573 -18.79 22.06 -9.75
CA ALA A 573 -19.72 21.17 -10.46
C ALA A 573 -21.19 21.56 -10.27
N SER A 574 -21.54 22.13 -9.12
CA SER A 574 -22.88 22.63 -8.81
C SER A 574 -23.09 24.11 -9.14
N SER A 575 -22.09 24.79 -9.72
CA SER A 575 -22.18 26.22 -10.06
C SER A 575 -23.22 26.52 -11.12
N PRO A 576 -23.80 27.75 -11.14
CA PRO A 576 -24.74 28.14 -12.20
C PRO A 576 -24.20 28.02 -13.62
N ALA A 577 -22.88 28.26 -13.81
CA ALA A 577 -22.22 28.13 -15.10
C ALA A 577 -22.24 26.68 -15.61
N PHE A 578 -21.87 25.72 -14.77
CA PHE A 578 -21.90 24.31 -15.12
C PHE A 578 -23.34 23.80 -15.31
N ARG A 579 -24.31 24.27 -14.50
CA ARG A 579 -25.73 23.96 -14.72
C ARG A 579 -26.25 24.47 -16.05
N LEU A 580 -25.86 25.68 -16.47
CA LEU A 580 -26.23 26.24 -17.77
C LEU A 580 -25.67 25.40 -18.91
N ILE A 581 -24.39 24.99 -18.84
CA ILE A 581 -23.79 24.17 -19.88
C ILE A 581 -24.48 22.81 -19.95
N ARG A 582 -24.80 22.16 -18.83
CA ARG A 582 -25.62 20.92 -18.82
C ARG A 582 -26.97 21.13 -19.48
N ALA A 583 -27.70 22.19 -19.16
CA ALA A 583 -28.99 22.49 -19.76
C ALA A 583 -28.87 22.71 -21.29
N ILE A 584 -27.78 23.31 -21.75
CA ILE A 584 -27.48 23.48 -23.17
C ILE A 584 -27.21 22.11 -23.82
N GLU A 585 -26.42 21.26 -23.23
CA GLU A 585 -26.12 19.93 -23.73
C GLU A 585 -27.34 19.00 -23.77
N GLU A 586 -28.21 19.07 -22.76
CA GLU A 586 -29.51 18.37 -22.74
C GLU A 586 -30.43 18.81 -23.90
N ARG A 587 -30.38 20.08 -24.30
CA ARG A 587 -31.20 20.61 -25.35
C ARG A 587 -30.65 20.34 -26.75
N TRP A 588 -29.33 20.38 -26.92
CA TRP A 588 -28.61 20.13 -28.14
C TRP A 588 -27.59 19.02 -27.91
N SER A 589 -28.00 17.79 -28.21
CA SER A 589 -27.10 16.58 -28.06
C SER A 589 -25.86 16.73 -28.95
N LEU A 590 -24.86 17.45 -28.43
CA LEU A 590 -23.61 17.71 -29.16
C LEU A 590 -22.71 16.48 -29.22
N GLN A 591 -22.98 15.47 -28.38
CA GLN A 591 -22.19 14.23 -28.31
C GLN A 591 -23.10 13.03 -28.02
N ARG A 592 -22.61 11.81 -28.34
CA ARG A 592 -23.29 10.58 -27.92
C ARG A 592 -23.16 10.43 -26.41
N PRO A 593 -24.24 10.09 -25.69
CA PRO A 593 -24.18 9.80 -24.26
C PRO A 593 -23.26 8.59 -24.00
N VAL A 594 -22.56 8.60 -22.85
CA VAL A 594 -21.75 7.47 -22.40
C VAL A 594 -22.65 6.31 -21.99
N LEU A 595 -23.85 6.63 -21.52
CA LEU A 595 -24.83 5.70 -20.99
C LEU A 595 -26.23 6.04 -21.50
N VAL A 596 -27.00 5.02 -21.81
CA VAL A 596 -28.46 5.09 -21.94
C VAL A 596 -29.09 3.97 -21.14
N ASP A 597 -29.89 4.33 -20.14
CA ASP A 597 -30.78 3.40 -19.42
C ASP A 597 -32.20 3.55 -20.00
N PRO A 598 -32.69 2.59 -20.78
CA PRO A 598 -33.99 2.70 -21.42
C PRO A 598 -35.17 2.51 -20.44
N LEU A 599 -34.94 2.00 -19.25
CA LEU A 599 -35.97 1.61 -18.28
C LEU A 599 -35.67 2.15 -16.87
N PRO A 600 -35.39 3.46 -16.72
CA PRO A 600 -34.98 3.99 -15.42
C PRO A 600 -36.05 3.79 -14.36
N LEU A 601 -35.62 3.56 -13.13
CA LEU A 601 -36.52 3.45 -11.97
C LEU A 601 -36.77 4.84 -11.38
N THR A 602 -38.01 5.13 -11.01
CA THR A 602 -38.41 6.38 -10.35
C THR A 602 -38.24 6.34 -8.82
N ARG A 603 -38.04 5.13 -8.28
CA ARG A 603 -37.77 4.88 -6.85
C ARG A 603 -36.60 3.94 -6.69
N SER A 604 -35.78 4.17 -5.65
CA SER A 604 -34.71 3.25 -5.31
C SER A 604 -35.27 1.91 -4.86
N ALA A 605 -34.69 0.83 -5.40
CA ALA A 605 -34.90 -0.54 -4.92
C ALA A 605 -33.70 -1.06 -4.09
N ALA A 606 -32.63 -0.27 -4.04
CA ALA A 606 -31.37 -0.61 -3.37
C ALA A 606 -31.40 -0.21 -1.88
N PRO A 607 -30.52 -0.76 -1.03
CA PRO A 607 -30.41 -0.42 0.38
C PRO A 607 -30.22 1.09 0.61
N PRO A 608 -30.81 1.67 1.66
CA PRO A 608 -30.57 3.07 1.99
C PRO A 608 -29.12 3.31 2.43
N VAL A 609 -28.60 4.50 2.17
CA VAL A 609 -27.32 4.91 2.73
C VAL A 609 -27.42 4.92 4.25
N PRO A 610 -26.52 4.22 4.99
CA PRO A 610 -26.53 4.28 6.45
C PRO A 610 -26.33 5.71 6.93
N ILE A 611 -27.26 6.21 7.76
CA ILE A 611 -27.12 7.51 8.40
C ILE A 611 -26.01 7.37 9.44
N GLN A 612 -24.79 7.78 9.10
CA GLN A 612 -23.75 7.94 10.11
C GLN A 612 -24.16 9.13 10.99
N ALA A 613 -24.21 8.91 12.32
CA ALA A 613 -24.28 10.02 13.24
C ALA A 613 -23.11 10.96 12.90
N ALA A 614 -23.45 12.20 12.50
CA ALA A 614 -22.46 13.18 12.07
C ALA A 614 -21.39 13.29 13.15
N GLN A 615 -20.16 12.88 12.86
CA GLN A 615 -19.04 13.23 13.70
C GLN A 615 -18.97 14.76 13.69
N PRO A 616 -18.88 15.42 14.86
CA PRO A 616 -18.80 16.88 14.90
C PRO A 616 -17.61 17.29 14.05
N ILE A 617 -17.91 18.02 12.99
CA ILE A 617 -16.93 18.47 12.00
C ILE A 617 -15.85 19.24 12.77
N ALA A 618 -14.62 18.72 12.80
CA ALA A 618 -13.45 19.44 13.34
C ALA A 618 -13.29 20.85 12.70
N GLY A 619 -13.87 21.06 11.53
CA GLY A 619 -13.98 22.35 10.86
C GLY A 619 -14.76 23.42 11.63
N VAL A 620 -15.74 23.06 12.45
CA VAL A 620 -16.47 24.05 13.28
C VAL A 620 -15.58 24.55 14.42
N ALA A 621 -14.72 23.70 14.97
CA ALA A 621 -13.73 24.10 15.97
C ALA A 621 -12.65 25.01 15.36
N LEU A 622 -12.16 24.71 14.15
CA LEU A 622 -11.20 25.56 13.42
C LEU A 622 -11.82 26.91 13.00
N ALA A 623 -13.07 26.92 12.56
CA ALA A 623 -13.78 28.18 12.26
C ALA A 623 -13.99 29.03 13.51
N ALA A 624 -14.33 28.42 14.66
CA ALA A 624 -14.47 29.13 15.95
C ALA A 624 -13.11 29.68 16.45
N ILE A 625 -12.02 28.92 16.28
CA ILE A 625 -10.66 29.37 16.60
C ILE A 625 -10.23 30.52 15.67
N GLY A 626 -10.50 30.43 14.37
CA GLY A 626 -10.23 31.47 13.39
C GLY A 626 -11.01 32.75 13.70
N LEU A 627 -12.29 32.65 14.10
CA LEU A 627 -13.13 33.80 14.50
C LEU A 627 -12.62 34.43 15.80
N ALA A 628 -12.22 33.64 16.78
CA ALA A 628 -11.64 34.09 18.03
C ALA A 628 -10.31 34.83 17.81
N ALA A 629 -9.42 34.28 16.96
CA ALA A 629 -8.15 34.91 16.60
C ALA A 629 -8.36 36.26 15.86
N THR A 630 -9.36 36.35 14.98
CA THR A 630 -9.70 37.57 14.26
C THR A 630 -10.25 38.63 15.22
N LEU A 631 -11.11 38.26 16.20
CA LEU A 631 -11.65 39.15 17.20
C LEU A 631 -10.57 39.69 18.17
N VAL A 632 -9.59 38.84 18.53
CA VAL A 632 -8.45 39.27 19.35
C VAL A 632 -7.55 40.24 18.57
N SER A 633 -7.31 39.98 17.29
CA SER A 633 -6.52 40.89 16.43
C SER A 633 -7.20 42.25 16.20
N VAL A 634 -8.51 42.28 16.02
CA VAL A 634 -9.28 43.54 15.89
C VAL A 634 -9.31 44.31 17.21
N ARG A 635 -9.35 43.64 18.38
CA ARG A 635 -9.23 44.30 19.68
C ARG A 635 -7.83 44.88 19.93
N ALA A 636 -6.79 44.17 19.51
CA ALA A 636 -5.41 44.65 19.61
C ALA A 636 -5.14 45.91 18.75
N LEU A 637 -5.77 45.99 17.57
CA LEU A 637 -5.68 47.16 16.67
C LEU A 637 -6.50 48.37 17.15
N ARG A 638 -7.52 48.20 18.02
CA ARG A 638 -8.32 49.28 18.60
C ARG A 638 -7.78 49.85 19.91
N GLY A 639 -6.80 49.19 20.51
CA GLY A 639 -6.23 49.60 21.80
C GLY A 639 -4.78 50.00 21.73
N GLY A 640 -4.43 51.14 21.15
CA GLY A 640 -3.15 51.73 21.45
C GLY A 640 -2.36 52.41 20.33
N PHE A 641 -2.65 53.66 20.03
CA PHE A 641 -1.61 54.62 19.67
C PHE A 641 -1.57 55.70 20.76
N PRO A 642 -0.50 55.86 21.54
CA PRO A 642 -0.34 57.00 22.42
C PRO A 642 0.04 58.21 21.54
N THR A 643 -0.85 59.21 21.55
CA THR A 643 -0.61 60.53 20.96
C THR A 643 0.49 61.24 21.75
N HIS A 644 1.69 61.39 21.18
CA HIS A 644 2.71 62.30 21.65
C HIS A 644 2.22 63.76 21.38
N ARG A 645 1.94 64.55 22.44
CA ARG A 645 1.79 66.01 22.35
C ARG A 645 3.20 66.62 22.44
N PRO A 646 3.58 67.53 21.56
CA PRO A 646 4.82 68.29 21.72
C PRO A 646 4.56 69.40 22.77
N GLY A 647 5.40 69.45 23.80
CA GLY A 647 5.43 70.55 24.77
C GLY A 647 5.98 71.79 24.13
N VAL A 648 5.27 72.89 24.26
CA VAL A 648 5.75 74.26 23.99
C VAL A 648 6.39 74.75 25.27
N ALA A 649 7.71 75.06 25.15
CA ALA A 649 8.41 75.85 26.20
C ALA A 649 8.00 77.32 26.09
N GLY A 650 7.69 77.93 27.20
CA GLY A 650 7.56 79.30 27.47
C GLY A 650 8.02 79.59 28.91
#